data_ffae6a6917f8a83a6c338f3c0311c35a
#
_entry.id   ffae6a6917f8a83a6c338f3c0311c35a
#
_cell.length_a   1.000
_cell.length_b   1.000
_cell.length_c   1.000
_cell.angle_alpha   90.00
_cell.angle_beta   90.00
_cell.angle_gamma   90.00
#
_symmetry.space_group_name_H-M   'P 1'
#
loop_
_entity.id
_entity.type
_entity.pdbx_description
1 polymer ?
#
loop_
_entity_poly.entity_id
_entity_poly.type
_entity_poly.pdbx_seq_one_letter_code
_entity_poly.pdbx_strand_id
1 'polypeptide(L)'
;EPVPDNDTAIYVFDKDKEMPYSQISIAMKHDPMPDEMKSNPTYYMIDYMKSLISMMFNQRLREATLKADCPFTSAYGYDGEYIYSKTKDAFQIEANAKDGRDLDALKALYREAQRVRQFGFTQGEFDRSKAEILSQYEDAYNNRNKIRNSQFGDEYRDNYLDHEPIPGIEWEYQFINQIANMPQLGLETVNKFAKELITDNDTNLVVTDFAQEKAGKTYPTEAEMADAVKAVRAEKLTPYVDNAKNEPIVDEKKLPKAGKIKSEKDNKQLGFKVLTLSNGAKVVLKHTDFKQNDIVFYAEAKGGKSLYGPADYLNVKYLNNAVAASGFGNFSNSELQKALYGKQVSISSGISNFWQTLNGSTTPKDLETLMQLVYLRFTGIQKDQESYDAAMQRTRLALQNKDLTPEAVFSDSLQNTIYGHNPRFAPQQASDLDKISYDRMLQIYKERFANAGQFTFYFVGNFDEAKLRPLIEKYIACLPAGKKENFKEITIYPDGNATNKFSRKMETPKAIAFDFMHMPMAYNVDNSVLADAAGQVLSMVYLKQIREDASAAYSVGAYGGLTMIGTKSIALMQDYCPMDPNKVDQATGLLVSGLKECTVKVDADKVQKIKEFMLKQAEENAKDNGHWLDILSTYVNYGVDFQTGYKQAVNSLTPERIAAYLKSLSAAGNHASVVMTPQK
;
A
#
# COMPACT_ATOMS: atom_id res chain seq x y z
N GLU A 1 -6.54 -30.13 -18.52
CA GLU A 1 -6.96 -31.42 -17.95
C GLU A 1 -7.78 -31.19 -16.69
N PRO A 2 -8.79 -32.05 -16.39
CA PRO A 2 -9.54 -31.92 -15.14
C PRO A 2 -8.65 -32.26 -13.94
N VAL A 3 -8.80 -31.50 -12.85
CA VAL A 3 -8.20 -31.84 -11.58
C VAL A 3 -8.96 -33.02 -10.95
N PRO A 4 -8.33 -34.15 -10.67
CA PRO A 4 -9.01 -35.32 -10.12
C PRO A 4 -9.37 -35.14 -8.64
N ASP A 5 -10.37 -35.89 -8.20
CA ASP A 5 -10.59 -36.14 -6.78
C ASP A 5 -9.52 -37.07 -6.20
N ASN A 6 -9.32 -36.98 -4.89
CA ASN A 6 -8.49 -37.94 -4.14
C ASN A 6 -9.24 -38.45 -2.92
N ASP A 7 -9.19 -39.78 -2.73
CA ASP A 7 -9.83 -40.46 -1.59
C ASP A 7 -9.01 -40.34 -0.30
N THR A 8 -7.69 -40.17 -0.45
CA THR A 8 -6.72 -40.03 0.63
C THR A 8 -6.03 -38.67 0.53
N ALA A 9 -5.71 -38.07 1.66
CA ALA A 9 -5.02 -36.79 1.69
C ALA A 9 -3.67 -36.84 0.96
N ILE A 10 -3.38 -35.79 0.19
CA ILE A 10 -2.11 -35.63 -0.53
C ILE A 10 -1.24 -34.65 0.27
N TYR A 11 -0.02 -35.06 0.57
CA TYR A 11 0.98 -34.21 1.24
C TYR A 11 2.16 -34.07 0.28
N VAL A 12 2.60 -32.83 0.08
CA VAL A 12 3.72 -32.49 -0.83
C VAL A 12 4.69 -31.56 -0.11
N PHE A 13 5.95 -31.94 -0.10
CA PHE A 13 7.04 -31.11 0.36
C PHE A 13 8.00 -30.83 -0.79
N ASP A 14 8.35 -29.54 -0.99
CA ASP A 14 9.41 -29.13 -1.91
C ASP A 14 10.16 -27.92 -1.34
N LYS A 15 11.33 -27.59 -1.90
CA LYS A 15 12.15 -26.49 -1.43
C LYS A 15 12.93 -25.83 -2.56
N ASP A 16 13.15 -24.51 -2.42
CA ASP A 16 13.90 -23.72 -3.37
C ASP A 16 14.81 -22.71 -2.65
N LYS A 17 15.99 -22.45 -3.21
CA LYS A 17 16.99 -21.52 -2.65
C LYS A 17 16.61 -20.05 -2.76
N GLU A 18 15.80 -19.70 -3.76
CA GLU A 18 15.32 -18.34 -3.99
C GLU A 18 14.03 -18.01 -3.22
N MET A 19 13.40 -19.03 -2.57
CA MET A 19 12.25 -18.78 -1.70
C MET A 19 12.67 -17.98 -0.45
N PRO A 20 12.09 -16.81 -0.20
CA PRO A 20 12.44 -16.00 0.96
C PRO A 20 11.84 -16.49 2.28
N TYR A 21 10.85 -17.38 2.22
CA TYR A 21 10.12 -17.97 3.37
C TYR A 21 9.54 -19.33 3.00
N SER A 22 9.12 -20.11 4.00
CA SER A 22 8.33 -21.34 3.76
C SER A 22 6.85 -20.97 3.60
N GLN A 23 6.20 -21.50 2.59
CA GLN A 23 4.77 -21.32 2.32
C GLN A 23 4.02 -22.61 2.59
N ILE A 24 3.13 -22.60 3.58
CA ILE A 24 2.24 -23.70 3.90
C ILE A 24 0.89 -23.45 3.23
N SER A 25 0.35 -24.45 2.53
CA SER A 25 -0.99 -24.39 1.96
C SER A 25 -1.81 -25.61 2.36
N ILE A 26 -3.09 -25.38 2.63
CA ILE A 26 -4.11 -26.41 2.88
C ILE A 26 -5.25 -26.13 1.90
N ALA A 27 -5.58 -27.11 1.05
CA ALA A 27 -6.71 -27.01 0.14
C ALA A 27 -7.68 -28.16 0.38
N MET A 28 -8.96 -27.82 0.54
CA MET A 28 -10.08 -28.74 0.68
C MET A 28 -10.91 -28.62 -0.61
N LYS A 29 -10.63 -29.48 -1.58
CA LYS A 29 -11.21 -29.41 -2.92
C LYS A 29 -12.69 -29.79 -2.94
N HIS A 30 -13.45 -29.13 -3.81
CA HIS A 30 -14.84 -29.44 -4.15
C HIS A 30 -15.13 -29.05 -5.59
N ASP A 31 -16.29 -29.44 -6.09
CA ASP A 31 -16.70 -29.07 -7.45
C ASP A 31 -17.04 -27.57 -7.54
N PRO A 32 -16.66 -26.90 -8.65
CA PRO A 32 -17.04 -25.53 -8.88
C PRO A 32 -18.56 -25.42 -9.14
N MET A 33 -19.08 -24.21 -8.99
CA MET A 33 -20.46 -23.95 -9.40
C MET A 33 -20.62 -24.17 -10.90
N PRO A 34 -21.62 -24.97 -11.35
CA PRO A 34 -21.89 -25.14 -12.77
C PRO A 34 -22.15 -23.81 -13.49
N ASP A 35 -21.63 -23.63 -14.69
CA ASP A 35 -21.74 -22.37 -15.44
C ASP A 35 -23.19 -21.94 -15.68
N GLU A 36 -24.10 -22.89 -15.92
CA GLU A 36 -25.53 -22.63 -16.07
C GLU A 36 -26.18 -22.04 -14.81
N MET A 37 -25.59 -22.24 -13.65
CA MET A 37 -26.06 -21.67 -12.38
C MET A 37 -25.57 -20.23 -12.16
N LYS A 38 -24.50 -19.82 -12.84
CA LYS A 38 -23.93 -18.47 -12.69
C LYS A 38 -24.87 -17.37 -13.17
N SER A 39 -25.76 -17.66 -14.12
CA SER A 39 -26.82 -16.72 -14.56
C SER A 39 -28.00 -16.60 -13.58
N ASN A 40 -28.03 -17.39 -12.50
CA ASN A 40 -29.11 -17.39 -11.52
C ASN A 40 -28.76 -16.49 -10.32
N PRO A 41 -29.71 -15.76 -9.73
CA PRO A 41 -29.49 -15.01 -8.48
C PRO A 41 -28.88 -15.82 -7.33
N THR A 42 -29.02 -17.14 -7.34
CA THR A 42 -28.35 -18.04 -6.37
C THR A 42 -26.84 -17.92 -6.39
N TYR A 43 -26.23 -17.56 -7.53
CA TYR A 43 -24.80 -17.26 -7.64
C TYR A 43 -24.41 -16.19 -6.62
N TYR A 44 -25.07 -15.05 -6.61
CA TYR A 44 -24.78 -13.95 -5.69
C TYR A 44 -25.05 -14.31 -4.21
N MET A 45 -26.01 -15.21 -3.94
CA MET A 45 -26.23 -15.68 -2.55
C MET A 45 -25.08 -16.53 -2.06
N ILE A 46 -24.55 -17.39 -2.91
CA ILE A 46 -23.40 -18.25 -2.59
C ILE A 46 -22.15 -17.40 -2.47
N ASP A 47 -21.90 -16.48 -3.39
CA ASP A 47 -20.75 -15.56 -3.36
C ASP A 47 -20.78 -14.68 -2.10
N TYR A 48 -21.95 -14.15 -1.73
CA TYR A 48 -22.14 -13.42 -0.48
C TYR A 48 -21.76 -14.26 0.74
N MET A 49 -22.16 -15.54 0.80
CA MET A 49 -21.78 -16.42 1.92
C MET A 49 -20.29 -16.75 1.91
N LYS A 50 -19.68 -17.01 0.73
CA LYS A 50 -18.23 -17.21 0.59
C LYS A 50 -17.46 -15.98 1.06
N SER A 51 -17.90 -14.78 0.67
CA SER A 51 -17.31 -13.51 1.09
C SER A 51 -17.37 -13.31 2.61
N LEU A 52 -18.52 -13.57 3.24
CA LEU A 52 -18.66 -13.51 4.70
C LEU A 52 -17.70 -14.47 5.40
N ILE A 53 -17.64 -15.74 4.96
CA ILE A 53 -16.76 -16.77 5.53
C ILE A 53 -15.31 -16.33 5.40
N SER A 54 -14.89 -15.90 4.22
CA SER A 54 -13.53 -15.44 3.98
C SER A 54 -13.17 -14.24 4.86
N MET A 55 -14.03 -13.24 4.97
CA MET A 55 -13.80 -12.06 5.83
C MET A 55 -13.64 -12.44 7.30
N MET A 56 -14.56 -13.24 7.86
CA MET A 56 -14.51 -13.66 9.25
C MET A 56 -13.31 -14.55 9.53
N PHE A 57 -13.00 -15.49 8.65
CA PHE A 57 -11.83 -16.37 8.78
C PHE A 57 -10.53 -15.57 8.74
N ASN A 58 -10.38 -14.67 7.77
CA ASN A 58 -9.21 -13.82 7.62
C ASN A 58 -9.03 -12.84 8.79
N GLN A 59 -10.11 -12.39 9.41
CA GLN A 59 -10.01 -11.60 10.63
C GLN A 59 -9.35 -12.40 11.75
N ARG A 60 -9.75 -13.66 11.99
CA ARG A 60 -9.12 -14.53 12.99
C ARG A 60 -7.66 -14.82 12.70
N LEU A 61 -7.30 -15.06 11.42
CA LEU A 61 -5.91 -15.25 11.01
C LEU A 61 -5.06 -14.01 11.26
N ARG A 62 -5.59 -12.81 10.95
CA ARG A 62 -4.90 -11.54 11.26
C ARG A 62 -4.68 -11.37 12.76
N GLU A 63 -5.66 -11.65 13.59
CA GLU A 63 -5.52 -11.59 15.05
C GLU A 63 -4.47 -12.57 15.57
N ALA A 64 -4.41 -13.78 14.98
CA ALA A 64 -3.35 -14.74 15.30
C ALA A 64 -1.96 -14.17 15.00
N THR A 65 -1.77 -13.43 13.91
CA THR A 65 -0.46 -12.85 13.56
C THR A 65 0.03 -11.77 14.55
N LEU A 66 -0.85 -11.24 15.40
CA LEU A 66 -0.46 -10.26 16.42
C LEU A 66 0.09 -10.92 17.69
N LYS A 67 -0.07 -12.22 17.85
CA LYS A 67 0.46 -12.96 19.01
C LYS A 67 1.93 -13.29 18.83
N ALA A 68 2.71 -13.13 19.87
CA ALA A 68 4.16 -13.35 19.85
C ALA A 68 4.54 -14.80 19.47
N ASP A 69 3.73 -15.78 19.90
CA ASP A 69 3.95 -17.21 19.66
C ASP A 69 3.41 -17.70 18.30
N CYS A 70 2.74 -16.84 17.54
CA CYS A 70 2.21 -17.19 16.22
C CYS A 70 3.31 -17.79 15.32
N PRO A 71 3.11 -18.97 14.72
CA PRO A 71 4.14 -19.65 13.93
C PRO A 71 4.28 -19.12 12.49
N PHE A 72 3.44 -18.19 12.06
CA PHE A 72 3.49 -17.58 10.73
C PHE A 72 3.50 -16.05 10.81
N THR A 73 3.97 -15.42 9.74
CA THR A 73 4.05 -13.96 9.63
C THR A 73 2.81 -13.35 8.97
N SER A 74 2.19 -14.11 8.10
CA SER A 74 0.93 -13.80 7.41
C SER A 74 0.19 -15.08 7.10
N ALA A 75 -1.13 -15.01 7.06
CA ALA A 75 -1.98 -16.07 6.58
C ALA A 75 -3.28 -15.50 6.01
N TYR A 76 -3.87 -16.22 5.07
CA TYR A 76 -5.19 -15.91 4.52
C TYR A 76 -5.90 -17.18 4.09
N GLY A 77 -7.23 -17.10 4.00
CA GLY A 77 -8.07 -18.19 3.52
C GLY A 77 -9.22 -17.66 2.67
N TYR A 78 -9.57 -18.40 1.64
CA TYR A 78 -10.65 -18.09 0.72
C TYR A 78 -11.18 -19.35 0.05
N ASP A 79 -12.36 -19.25 -0.55
CA ASP A 79 -12.93 -20.28 -1.40
C ASP A 79 -12.96 -19.81 -2.86
N GLY A 80 -12.43 -20.63 -3.76
CA GLY A 80 -12.33 -20.29 -5.19
C GLY A 80 -11.55 -21.32 -5.99
N GLU A 81 -11.17 -20.97 -7.22
CA GLU A 81 -10.45 -21.86 -8.14
C GLU A 81 -9.20 -22.49 -7.50
N TYR A 82 -9.07 -23.80 -7.65
CA TYR A 82 -7.91 -24.55 -7.18
C TYR A 82 -6.82 -24.59 -8.27
N ILE A 83 -5.65 -24.00 -7.95
CA ILE A 83 -4.46 -23.96 -8.83
C ILE A 83 -4.81 -23.49 -10.27
N TYR A 84 -5.55 -22.39 -10.40
CA TYR A 84 -6.00 -21.84 -11.71
C TYR A 84 -6.79 -22.83 -12.57
N SER A 85 -7.47 -23.80 -11.94
CA SER A 85 -8.24 -24.82 -12.66
C SER A 85 -9.74 -24.52 -12.61
N LYS A 86 -10.35 -24.35 -13.78
CA LYS A 86 -11.82 -24.17 -13.91
C LYS A 86 -12.63 -25.45 -13.59
N THR A 87 -11.96 -26.57 -13.35
CA THR A 87 -12.62 -27.86 -13.11
C THR A 87 -12.69 -28.26 -11.63
N LYS A 88 -12.10 -27.46 -10.75
CA LYS A 88 -12.09 -27.71 -9.32
C LYS A 88 -11.94 -26.42 -8.53
N ASP A 89 -12.81 -26.21 -7.55
CA ASP A 89 -12.66 -25.20 -6.51
C ASP A 89 -12.05 -25.81 -5.25
N ALA A 90 -11.60 -24.98 -4.32
CA ALA A 90 -11.20 -25.39 -2.99
C ALA A 90 -11.40 -24.29 -1.97
N PHE A 91 -11.71 -24.66 -0.74
CA PHE A 91 -11.44 -23.78 0.40
C PHE A 91 -9.95 -23.87 0.70
N GLN A 92 -9.24 -22.78 0.50
CA GLN A 92 -7.77 -22.72 0.57
C GLN A 92 -7.33 -21.86 1.74
N ILE A 93 -6.27 -22.29 2.43
CA ILE A 93 -5.65 -21.56 3.52
C ILE A 93 -4.16 -21.56 3.28
N GLU A 94 -3.56 -20.37 3.24
CA GLU A 94 -2.12 -20.21 3.00
C GLU A 94 -1.48 -19.39 4.09
N ALA A 95 -0.23 -19.71 4.43
CA ALA A 95 0.56 -18.92 5.37
C ALA A 95 2.05 -18.92 5.02
N ASN A 96 2.71 -17.81 5.35
CA ASN A 96 4.17 -17.72 5.37
C ASN A 96 4.67 -18.11 6.76
N ALA A 97 5.21 -19.31 6.89
CA ALA A 97 5.72 -19.82 8.15
C ALA A 97 6.96 -19.04 8.61
N LYS A 98 7.12 -18.91 9.92
CA LYS A 98 8.37 -18.45 10.53
C LYS A 98 9.44 -19.55 10.39
N ASP A 99 10.70 -19.15 10.29
CA ASP A 99 11.81 -20.08 10.05
C ASP A 99 11.85 -21.24 11.06
N GLY A 100 11.82 -22.47 10.55
CA GLY A 100 11.79 -23.70 11.34
C GLY A 100 10.46 -24.00 12.06
N ARG A 101 9.37 -23.30 11.74
CA ARG A 101 8.06 -23.50 12.36
C ARG A 101 6.99 -23.99 11.38
N ASP A 102 7.40 -24.68 10.33
CA ASP A 102 6.54 -25.15 9.25
C ASP A 102 5.38 -26.02 9.79
N LEU A 103 5.69 -27.08 10.56
CA LEU A 103 4.66 -27.94 11.18
C LEU A 103 3.76 -27.21 12.20
N ASP A 104 4.32 -26.25 12.94
CA ASP A 104 3.52 -25.44 13.87
C ASP A 104 2.55 -24.54 13.10
N ALA A 105 2.99 -23.97 11.97
CA ALA A 105 2.14 -23.18 11.09
C ALA A 105 1.01 -24.02 10.50
N LEU A 106 1.32 -25.21 9.96
CA LEU A 106 0.32 -26.17 9.49
C LEU A 106 -0.72 -26.48 10.56
N LYS A 107 -0.26 -26.83 11.79
CA LYS A 107 -1.17 -27.12 12.90
C LYS A 107 -2.03 -25.92 13.27
N ALA A 108 -1.48 -24.71 13.29
CA ALA A 108 -2.22 -23.51 13.66
C ALA A 108 -3.30 -23.17 12.63
N LEU A 109 -2.99 -23.26 11.32
CA LEU A 109 -3.95 -23.03 10.25
C LEU A 109 -5.08 -24.07 10.26
N TYR A 110 -4.71 -25.34 10.32
CA TYR A 110 -5.69 -26.43 10.33
C TYR A 110 -6.56 -26.39 11.61
N ARG A 111 -5.97 -26.03 12.74
CA ARG A 111 -6.71 -25.84 14.02
C ARG A 111 -7.76 -24.75 13.91
N GLU A 112 -7.44 -23.62 13.29
CA GLU A 112 -8.41 -22.54 13.10
C GLU A 112 -9.55 -22.96 12.16
N ALA A 113 -9.21 -23.65 11.06
CA ALA A 113 -10.22 -24.23 10.17
C ALA A 113 -11.14 -25.20 10.92
N GLN A 114 -10.59 -26.13 11.72
CA GLN A 114 -11.38 -27.09 12.50
C GLN A 114 -12.19 -26.39 13.61
N ARG A 115 -11.70 -25.27 14.18
CA ARG A 115 -12.46 -24.46 15.12
C ARG A 115 -13.70 -23.86 14.46
N VAL A 116 -13.56 -23.31 13.25
CA VAL A 116 -14.71 -22.81 12.48
C VAL A 116 -15.69 -23.92 12.17
N ARG A 117 -15.20 -25.08 11.72
CA ARG A 117 -16.05 -26.23 11.42
C ARG A 117 -16.86 -26.71 12.64
N GLN A 118 -16.24 -26.74 13.84
CA GLN A 118 -16.87 -27.27 15.05
C GLN A 118 -17.81 -26.25 15.72
N PHE A 119 -17.44 -24.98 15.77
CA PHE A 119 -18.13 -23.98 16.56
C PHE A 119 -18.74 -22.83 15.74
N GLY A 120 -18.38 -22.71 14.46
CA GLY A 120 -18.81 -21.62 13.59
C GLY A 120 -18.18 -20.28 13.93
N PHE A 121 -18.72 -19.26 13.32
CA PHE A 121 -18.45 -17.85 13.59
C PHE A 121 -19.45 -17.30 14.62
N THR A 122 -19.08 -16.21 15.28
CA THR A 122 -19.94 -15.52 16.26
C THR A 122 -20.85 -14.48 15.59
N GLN A 123 -21.90 -14.07 16.29
CA GLN A 123 -22.81 -13.02 15.80
C GLN A 123 -22.06 -11.70 15.55
N GLY A 124 -21.11 -11.33 16.43
CA GLY A 124 -20.32 -10.11 16.26
C GLY A 124 -19.45 -10.11 15.01
N GLU A 125 -18.82 -11.25 14.68
CA GLU A 125 -18.05 -11.41 13.43
C GLU A 125 -18.95 -11.26 12.19
N PHE A 126 -20.11 -11.94 12.22
CA PHE A 126 -21.09 -11.90 11.14
C PHE A 126 -21.63 -10.48 10.91
N ASP A 127 -22.05 -9.78 11.97
CA ASP A 127 -22.61 -8.43 11.85
C ASP A 127 -21.59 -7.42 11.29
N ARG A 128 -20.32 -7.51 11.71
CA ARG A 128 -19.25 -6.68 11.18
C ARG A 128 -18.96 -6.97 9.71
N SER A 129 -18.84 -8.24 9.34
CA SER A 129 -18.57 -8.63 7.94
C SER A 129 -19.73 -8.28 7.01
N LYS A 130 -20.97 -8.47 7.48
CA LYS A 130 -22.17 -8.00 6.78
C LYS A 130 -22.15 -6.47 6.56
N ALA A 131 -21.83 -5.71 7.60
CA ALA A 131 -21.76 -4.25 7.50
C ALA A 131 -20.68 -3.80 6.52
N GLU A 132 -19.54 -4.49 6.48
CA GLU A 132 -18.43 -4.22 5.54
C GLU A 132 -18.86 -4.47 4.10
N ILE A 133 -19.45 -5.62 3.78
CA ILE A 133 -19.93 -5.95 2.42
C ILE A 133 -20.98 -4.91 1.97
N LEU A 134 -21.95 -4.60 2.82
CA LEU A 134 -22.98 -3.60 2.48
C LEU A 134 -22.37 -2.22 2.22
N SER A 135 -21.37 -1.82 2.99
CA SER A 135 -20.66 -0.55 2.82
C SER A 135 -19.88 -0.50 1.51
N GLN A 136 -19.24 -1.62 1.10
CA GLN A 136 -18.53 -1.71 -0.18
C GLN A 136 -19.48 -1.58 -1.38
N TYR A 137 -20.61 -2.28 -1.36
CA TYR A 137 -21.63 -2.14 -2.41
C TYR A 137 -22.29 -0.76 -2.43
N GLU A 138 -22.51 -0.13 -1.25
CA GLU A 138 -23.00 1.25 -1.16
C GLU A 138 -22.02 2.23 -1.82
N ASP A 139 -20.72 2.06 -1.59
CA ASP A 139 -19.69 2.89 -2.21
C ASP A 139 -19.63 2.72 -3.72
N ALA A 140 -19.62 1.48 -4.20
CA ALA A 140 -19.63 1.16 -5.63
C ALA A 140 -20.88 1.76 -6.32
N TYR A 141 -22.06 1.62 -5.71
CA TYR A 141 -23.30 2.19 -6.22
C TYR A 141 -23.27 3.73 -6.27
N ASN A 142 -22.80 4.38 -5.23
CA ASN A 142 -22.71 5.84 -5.17
C ASN A 142 -21.73 6.40 -6.20
N ASN A 143 -20.66 5.68 -6.51
CA ASN A 143 -19.64 6.08 -7.48
C ASN A 143 -19.86 5.54 -8.91
N ARG A 144 -20.98 4.84 -9.19
CA ARG A 144 -21.26 4.12 -10.45
C ARG A 144 -21.13 4.93 -11.73
N ASN A 145 -21.41 6.24 -11.67
CA ASN A 145 -21.30 7.13 -12.81
C ASN A 145 -19.86 7.69 -13.04
N LYS A 146 -18.90 7.26 -12.24
CA LYS A 146 -17.51 7.73 -12.24
C LYS A 146 -16.51 6.56 -12.29
N ILE A 147 -16.97 5.39 -12.75
CA ILE A 147 -16.16 4.18 -12.93
C ILE A 147 -15.20 4.37 -14.11
N ARG A 148 -13.98 3.88 -13.99
CA ARG A 148 -13.00 3.89 -15.09
C ARG A 148 -13.32 2.80 -16.11
N ASN A 149 -13.03 3.07 -17.39
CA ASN A 149 -13.25 2.10 -18.46
C ASN A 149 -12.49 0.77 -18.25
N SER A 150 -11.34 0.80 -17.58
CA SER A 150 -10.60 -0.42 -17.24
C SER A 150 -11.41 -1.38 -16.37
N GLN A 151 -12.22 -0.87 -15.46
CA GLN A 151 -13.07 -1.69 -14.58
C GLN A 151 -14.15 -2.44 -15.38
N PHE A 152 -14.78 -1.76 -16.34
CA PHE A 152 -15.69 -2.45 -17.29
C PHE A 152 -14.95 -3.47 -18.16
N GLY A 153 -13.69 -3.19 -18.51
CA GLY A 153 -12.85 -4.13 -19.25
C GLY A 153 -12.59 -5.41 -18.44
N ASP A 154 -12.37 -5.29 -17.14
CA ASP A 154 -12.22 -6.44 -16.24
C ASP A 154 -13.53 -7.25 -16.14
N GLU A 155 -14.67 -6.59 -15.91
CA GLU A 155 -15.99 -7.25 -15.87
C GLU A 155 -16.29 -8.02 -17.17
N TYR A 156 -16.00 -7.44 -18.33
CA TYR A 156 -16.22 -8.13 -19.61
C TYR A 156 -15.26 -9.28 -19.83
N ARG A 157 -14.01 -9.17 -19.35
CA ARG A 157 -13.05 -10.27 -19.40
C ARG A 157 -13.53 -11.45 -18.55
N ASP A 158 -13.94 -11.19 -17.32
CA ASP A 158 -14.36 -12.21 -16.37
C ASP A 158 -15.70 -12.87 -16.81
N ASN A 159 -16.61 -12.09 -17.38
CA ASN A 159 -17.80 -12.64 -18.03
C ASN A 159 -17.45 -13.56 -19.22
N TYR A 160 -16.48 -13.16 -20.08
CA TYR A 160 -16.10 -13.95 -21.24
C TYR A 160 -15.31 -15.21 -20.86
N LEU A 161 -14.37 -15.11 -19.92
CA LEU A 161 -13.49 -16.21 -19.53
C LEU A 161 -14.15 -17.17 -18.53
N ASP A 162 -14.91 -16.62 -17.58
CA ASP A 162 -15.34 -17.34 -16.38
C ASP A 162 -16.88 -17.40 -16.26
N HIS A 163 -17.59 -16.88 -17.27
CA HIS A 163 -19.04 -16.82 -17.32
C HIS A 163 -19.67 -16.09 -16.13
N GLU A 164 -18.93 -15.18 -15.50
CA GLU A 164 -19.46 -14.38 -14.41
C GLU A 164 -20.58 -13.46 -14.87
N PRO A 165 -21.69 -13.34 -14.13
CA PRO A 165 -22.78 -12.48 -14.52
C PRO A 165 -22.41 -11.00 -14.35
N ILE A 166 -22.91 -10.13 -15.25
CA ILE A 166 -22.73 -8.68 -15.21
C ILE A 166 -24.08 -7.95 -15.23
N PRO A 167 -24.92 -8.07 -14.20
CA PRO A 167 -26.23 -7.40 -14.16
C PRO A 167 -26.12 -5.90 -13.94
N GLY A 168 -24.95 -5.39 -13.55
CA GLY A 168 -24.67 -4.01 -13.22
C GLY A 168 -24.93 -3.65 -11.77
N ILE A 169 -24.11 -2.70 -11.27
CA ILE A 169 -24.02 -2.34 -9.86
C ILE A 169 -25.36 -1.87 -9.24
N GLU A 170 -26.29 -1.31 -10.02
CA GLU A 170 -27.60 -0.89 -9.52
C GLU A 170 -28.44 -2.09 -9.07
N TRP A 171 -28.42 -3.17 -9.87
CA TRP A 171 -29.07 -4.42 -9.51
C TRP A 171 -28.35 -5.11 -8.36
N GLU A 172 -27.04 -5.21 -8.44
CA GLU A 172 -26.21 -5.86 -7.41
C GLU A 172 -26.40 -5.22 -6.04
N TYR A 173 -26.33 -3.87 -5.96
CA TYR A 173 -26.56 -3.14 -4.72
C TYR A 173 -27.94 -3.42 -4.12
N GLN A 174 -29.00 -3.40 -4.92
CA GLN A 174 -30.35 -3.71 -4.46
C GLN A 174 -30.45 -5.16 -3.98
N PHE A 175 -29.90 -6.09 -4.77
CA PHE A 175 -29.97 -7.51 -4.46
C PHE A 175 -29.16 -7.88 -3.21
N ILE A 176 -27.95 -7.38 -3.06
CA ILE A 176 -27.13 -7.61 -1.84
C ILE A 176 -27.82 -7.04 -0.61
N ASN A 177 -28.41 -5.85 -0.68
CA ASN A 177 -29.21 -5.31 0.44
C ASN A 177 -30.41 -6.20 0.79
N GLN A 178 -31.05 -6.80 -0.21
CA GLN A 178 -32.15 -7.72 -0.01
C GLN A 178 -31.66 -9.01 0.68
N ILE A 179 -30.66 -9.70 0.12
CA ILE A 179 -30.20 -11.00 0.63
C ILE A 179 -29.53 -10.88 2.02
N ALA A 180 -28.79 -9.82 2.26
CA ALA A 180 -28.17 -9.56 3.54
C ALA A 180 -29.20 -9.41 4.70
N ASN A 181 -30.43 -9.07 4.39
CA ASN A 181 -31.51 -8.94 5.37
C ASN A 181 -32.49 -10.13 5.36
N MET A 182 -32.21 -11.18 4.57
CA MET A 182 -33.00 -12.42 4.57
C MET A 182 -32.66 -13.27 5.78
N PRO A 183 -33.62 -13.65 6.66
CA PRO A 183 -33.35 -14.53 7.80
C PRO A 183 -32.72 -15.87 7.38
N GLN A 184 -33.05 -16.36 6.18
CA GLN A 184 -32.54 -17.62 5.61
C GLN A 184 -31.05 -17.58 5.29
N LEU A 185 -30.43 -16.39 5.16
CA LEU A 185 -29.00 -16.18 4.94
C LEU A 185 -28.30 -15.62 6.18
N GLY A 186 -28.87 -15.87 7.36
CA GLY A 186 -28.28 -15.49 8.64
C GLY A 186 -27.10 -16.35 9.07
N LEU A 187 -26.54 -16.05 10.23
CA LEU A 187 -25.36 -16.69 10.79
C LEU A 187 -25.43 -18.23 10.79
N GLU A 188 -26.57 -18.81 11.12
CA GLU A 188 -26.74 -20.27 11.17
C GLU A 188 -26.49 -20.91 9.78
N THR A 189 -27.07 -20.34 8.72
CA THR A 189 -26.87 -20.81 7.36
C THR A 189 -25.42 -20.64 6.89
N VAL A 190 -24.80 -19.49 7.19
CA VAL A 190 -23.40 -19.24 6.85
C VAL A 190 -22.48 -20.22 7.59
N ASN A 191 -22.74 -20.51 8.87
CA ASN A 191 -21.97 -21.51 9.62
C ASN A 191 -22.17 -22.92 9.10
N LYS A 192 -23.37 -23.28 8.65
CA LYS A 192 -23.62 -24.57 7.97
C LYS A 192 -22.82 -24.66 6.67
N PHE A 193 -22.85 -23.62 5.86
CA PHE A 193 -22.10 -23.59 4.60
C PHE A 193 -20.58 -23.62 4.84
N ALA A 194 -20.06 -22.89 5.83
CA ALA A 194 -18.64 -22.98 6.21
C ALA A 194 -18.23 -24.40 6.61
N LYS A 195 -19.14 -25.13 7.31
CA LYS A 195 -18.90 -26.54 7.66
C LYS A 195 -18.89 -27.49 6.46
N GLU A 196 -19.57 -27.15 5.36
CA GLU A 196 -19.53 -27.89 4.12
C GLU A 196 -18.21 -27.68 3.37
N LEU A 197 -17.72 -26.42 3.33
CA LEU A 197 -16.46 -26.07 2.67
C LEU A 197 -15.22 -26.56 3.44
N ILE A 198 -15.24 -26.48 4.76
CA ILE A 198 -14.13 -26.88 5.63
C ILE A 198 -14.36 -28.33 6.08
N THR A 199 -13.62 -29.28 5.51
CA THR A 199 -13.75 -30.70 5.80
C THR A 199 -12.84 -31.18 6.96
N ASP A 200 -13.14 -32.35 7.55
CA ASP A 200 -12.36 -32.97 8.63
C ASP A 200 -11.89 -34.39 8.28
N ASN A 201 -11.93 -34.72 7.00
CA ASN A 201 -11.52 -36.04 6.47
C ASN A 201 -10.39 -35.88 5.46
N ASP A 202 -9.95 -36.98 4.88
CA ASP A 202 -8.83 -37.07 3.93
C ASP A 202 -9.26 -36.91 2.47
N THR A 203 -10.57 -36.98 2.19
CA THR A 203 -11.09 -36.85 0.83
C THR A 203 -10.89 -35.41 0.35
N ASN A 204 -10.28 -35.28 -0.82
CA ASN A 204 -10.01 -33.99 -1.44
C ASN A 204 -9.14 -33.00 -0.63
N LEU A 205 -8.46 -33.49 0.41
CA LEU A 205 -7.50 -32.70 1.17
C LEU A 205 -6.12 -32.74 0.48
N VAL A 206 -5.54 -31.56 0.24
CA VAL A 206 -4.17 -31.39 -0.23
C VAL A 206 -3.44 -30.43 0.70
N VAL A 207 -2.26 -30.82 1.16
CA VAL A 207 -1.40 -30.01 2.04
C VAL A 207 -0.03 -29.90 1.42
N THR A 208 0.46 -28.67 1.24
CA THR A 208 1.79 -28.44 0.66
C THR A 208 2.65 -27.61 1.59
N ASP A 209 3.94 -27.87 1.57
CA ASP A 209 4.97 -27.03 2.19
C ASP A 209 6.05 -26.75 1.15
N PHE A 210 6.13 -25.53 0.68
CA PHE A 210 7.21 -25.00 -0.17
C PHE A 210 8.19 -24.23 0.70
N ALA A 211 9.32 -24.87 1.00
CA ALA A 211 10.25 -24.33 1.98
C ALA A 211 11.43 -23.58 1.34
N GLN A 212 11.97 -22.62 2.10
CA GLN A 212 13.25 -22.02 1.78
C GLN A 212 14.36 -23.06 1.93
N GLU A 213 15.14 -23.35 0.87
CA GLU A 213 16.31 -24.20 0.97
C GLU A 213 17.48 -23.48 1.67
N LYS A 214 17.84 -23.95 2.86
CA LYS A 214 18.86 -23.32 3.70
C LYS A 214 19.76 -24.39 4.33
N ALA A 215 21.06 -24.16 4.26
CA ALA A 215 22.03 -25.08 4.85
C ALA A 215 21.80 -25.23 6.37
N GLY A 216 21.74 -26.48 6.84
CA GLY A 216 21.56 -26.82 8.25
C GLY A 216 20.09 -26.71 8.74
N LYS A 217 19.12 -26.37 7.90
CA LYS A 217 17.70 -26.42 8.22
C LYS A 217 17.18 -27.86 8.15
N THR A 218 16.41 -28.28 9.14
CA THR A 218 15.64 -29.52 9.12
C THR A 218 14.26 -29.23 8.56
N TYR A 219 13.79 -30.07 7.66
CA TYR A 219 12.50 -29.92 6.99
C TYR A 219 11.54 -31.03 7.43
N PRO A 220 10.22 -30.74 7.46
CA PRO A 220 9.26 -31.79 7.73
C PRO A 220 9.18 -32.80 6.57
N THR A 221 8.88 -34.02 6.91
CA THR A 221 8.49 -35.05 5.95
C THR A 221 6.98 -35.00 5.72
N GLU A 222 6.53 -35.53 4.59
CA GLU A 222 5.11 -35.69 4.29
C GLU A 222 4.38 -36.50 5.38
N ALA A 223 5.03 -37.49 5.97
CA ALA A 223 4.49 -38.27 7.09
C ALA A 223 4.30 -37.41 8.35
N GLU A 224 5.25 -36.52 8.67
CA GLU A 224 5.13 -35.59 9.81
C GLU A 224 4.05 -34.56 9.56
N MET A 225 3.84 -34.12 8.31
CA MET A 225 2.72 -33.24 7.95
C MET A 225 1.38 -33.96 8.14
N ALA A 226 1.27 -35.22 7.74
CA ALA A 226 0.09 -36.05 7.95
C ALA A 226 -0.20 -36.26 9.45
N ASP A 227 0.84 -36.55 10.25
CA ASP A 227 0.71 -36.69 11.69
C ASP A 227 0.30 -35.35 12.37
N ALA A 228 0.76 -34.22 11.87
CA ALA A 228 0.36 -32.88 12.35
C ALA A 228 -1.14 -32.63 12.13
N VAL A 229 -1.67 -32.92 10.95
CA VAL A 229 -3.12 -32.82 10.65
C VAL A 229 -3.93 -33.75 11.55
N LYS A 230 -3.49 -34.99 11.70
CA LYS A 230 -4.12 -36.03 12.53
C LYS A 230 -4.15 -35.63 14.02
N ALA A 231 -3.05 -35.06 14.50
CA ALA A 231 -2.94 -34.57 15.87
C ALA A 231 -3.98 -33.46 16.16
N VAL A 232 -4.13 -32.50 15.23
CA VAL A 232 -5.12 -31.41 15.38
C VAL A 232 -6.55 -31.95 15.36
N ARG A 233 -6.87 -32.96 14.55
CA ARG A 233 -8.20 -33.61 14.55
C ARG A 233 -8.53 -34.26 15.88
N ALA A 234 -7.54 -34.74 16.61
CA ALA A 234 -7.70 -35.34 17.93
C ALA A 234 -7.75 -34.29 19.08
N GLU A 235 -7.46 -33.03 18.81
CA GLU A 235 -7.48 -31.98 19.82
C GLU A 235 -8.90 -31.63 20.27
N LYS A 236 -9.06 -31.40 21.57
CA LYS A 236 -10.30 -30.80 22.12
C LYS A 236 -10.20 -29.28 21.96
N LEU A 237 -10.82 -28.76 20.90
CA LEU A 237 -10.82 -27.35 20.60
C LEU A 237 -11.81 -26.58 21.50
N THR A 238 -11.57 -25.26 21.62
CA THR A 238 -12.48 -24.33 22.29
C THR A 238 -13.02 -23.32 21.27
N PRO A 239 -14.26 -22.79 21.47
CA PRO A 239 -14.81 -21.76 20.59
C PRO A 239 -13.92 -20.52 20.57
N TYR A 240 -13.99 -19.78 19.45
CA TYR A 240 -13.39 -18.45 19.38
C TYR A 240 -14.11 -17.48 20.29
N VAL A 241 -13.35 -16.60 20.96
CA VAL A 241 -13.90 -15.53 21.82
C VAL A 241 -13.70 -14.20 21.10
N ASP A 242 -14.81 -13.54 20.77
CA ASP A 242 -14.78 -12.23 20.11
C ASP A 242 -14.60 -11.12 21.15
N ASN A 243 -13.41 -10.55 21.24
CA ASN A 243 -13.06 -9.48 22.17
C ASN A 243 -13.29 -8.08 21.57
N ALA A 244 -14.24 -7.91 20.65
CA ALA A 244 -14.55 -6.59 20.10
C ALA A 244 -15.08 -5.65 21.19
N LYS A 245 -14.52 -4.42 21.23
CA LYS A 245 -15.01 -3.37 22.13
C LYS A 245 -16.25 -2.70 21.55
N ASN A 246 -17.29 -2.57 22.39
CA ASN A 246 -18.50 -1.81 22.06
C ASN A 246 -18.45 -0.43 22.73
N GLU A 247 -17.44 0.36 22.38
CA GLU A 247 -17.21 1.71 22.87
C GLU A 247 -17.17 2.69 21.69
N PRO A 248 -17.55 3.97 21.89
CA PRO A 248 -17.35 4.98 20.88
C PRO A 248 -15.83 5.21 20.64
N ILE A 249 -15.45 5.51 19.39
CA ILE A 249 -14.05 5.78 19.02
C ILE A 249 -13.47 6.92 19.86
N VAL A 250 -14.29 7.95 20.11
CA VAL A 250 -13.98 9.07 21.01
C VAL A 250 -15.14 9.25 22.01
N ASP A 251 -14.82 9.31 23.30
CA ASP A 251 -15.79 9.71 24.31
C ASP A 251 -15.99 11.23 24.24
N GLU A 252 -17.10 11.66 23.63
CA GLU A 252 -17.40 13.07 23.40
C GLU A 252 -17.48 13.89 24.70
N LYS A 253 -17.80 13.25 25.83
CA LYS A 253 -17.84 13.92 27.15
C LYS A 253 -16.46 14.30 27.65
N LYS A 254 -15.41 13.69 27.14
CA LYS A 254 -14.01 13.98 27.48
C LYS A 254 -13.33 14.91 26.49
N LEU A 255 -14.00 15.31 25.41
CA LEU A 255 -13.45 16.28 24.48
C LEU A 255 -13.23 17.64 25.16
N PRO A 256 -12.13 18.34 24.82
CA PRO A 256 -11.97 19.75 25.21
C PRO A 256 -13.11 20.61 24.64
N LYS A 257 -13.29 21.78 25.21
CA LYS A 257 -14.21 22.76 24.62
C LYS A 257 -13.86 23.03 23.15
N ALA A 258 -14.87 22.98 22.28
CA ALA A 258 -14.69 23.25 20.87
C ALA A 258 -14.00 24.61 20.63
N GLY A 259 -13.04 24.62 19.72
CA GLY A 259 -12.43 25.86 19.25
C GLY A 259 -13.33 26.59 18.27
N LYS A 260 -12.77 27.59 17.57
CA LYS A 260 -13.53 28.45 16.64
C LYS A 260 -12.78 28.66 15.34
N ILE A 261 -13.52 28.81 14.26
CA ILE A 261 -13.03 29.36 13.00
C ILE A 261 -12.96 30.90 13.20
N LYS A 262 -11.74 31.47 13.11
CA LYS A 262 -11.49 32.91 13.34
C LYS A 262 -11.62 33.75 12.07
N SER A 263 -11.18 33.21 10.96
CA SER A 263 -11.21 33.95 9.68
C SER A 263 -11.24 32.97 8.50
N GLU A 264 -11.67 33.49 7.37
CA GLU A 264 -11.80 32.78 6.11
C GLU A 264 -11.23 33.63 4.98
N LYS A 265 -10.55 32.98 4.03
CA LYS A 265 -10.01 33.61 2.83
C LYS A 265 -10.25 32.71 1.61
N ASP A 266 -10.92 33.28 0.61
CA ASP A 266 -11.16 32.58 -0.66
C ASP A 266 -9.97 32.73 -1.63
N ASN A 267 -9.64 31.66 -2.32
CA ASN A 267 -8.83 31.67 -3.53
C ASN A 267 -9.72 31.35 -4.73
N LYS A 268 -10.15 32.39 -5.46
CA LYS A 268 -11.05 32.25 -6.60
C LYS A 268 -10.39 31.59 -7.81
N GLN A 269 -9.07 31.71 -7.96
CA GLN A 269 -8.33 31.17 -9.11
C GLN A 269 -8.33 29.63 -9.09
N LEU A 270 -8.03 29.05 -7.95
CA LEU A 270 -8.00 27.58 -7.78
C LEU A 270 -9.28 27.02 -7.12
N GLY A 271 -10.24 27.88 -6.78
CA GLY A 271 -11.54 27.48 -6.26
C GLY A 271 -11.46 26.76 -4.91
N PHE A 272 -10.76 27.34 -3.93
CA PHE A 272 -10.67 26.81 -2.57
C PHE A 272 -10.75 27.90 -1.52
N LYS A 273 -10.99 27.52 -0.27
CA LYS A 273 -11.01 28.39 0.90
C LYS A 273 -9.95 27.99 1.90
N VAL A 274 -9.42 28.98 2.63
CA VAL A 274 -8.53 28.75 3.78
C VAL A 274 -9.21 29.30 5.03
N LEU A 275 -9.49 28.42 5.97
CA LEU A 275 -9.96 28.77 7.31
C LEU A 275 -8.77 28.86 8.25
N THR A 276 -8.74 29.89 9.11
CA THR A 276 -7.78 29.98 10.22
C THR A 276 -8.50 29.70 11.52
N LEU A 277 -7.99 28.75 12.29
CA LEU A 277 -8.62 28.28 13.53
C LEU A 277 -8.09 29.01 14.76
N SER A 278 -8.81 28.90 15.87
CA SER A 278 -8.47 29.54 17.15
C SER A 278 -7.15 29.03 17.75
N ASN A 279 -6.75 27.81 17.46
CA ASN A 279 -5.47 27.22 17.86
C ASN A 279 -4.32 27.53 16.88
N GLY A 280 -4.58 28.28 15.80
CA GLY A 280 -3.58 28.67 14.79
C GLY A 280 -3.46 27.72 13.60
N ALA A 281 -4.11 26.57 13.62
CA ALA A 281 -4.16 25.66 12.48
C ALA A 281 -4.88 26.29 11.28
N LYS A 282 -4.53 25.83 10.08
CA LYS A 282 -5.23 26.20 8.85
C LYS A 282 -6.02 25.01 8.33
N VAL A 283 -7.17 25.27 7.72
CA VAL A 283 -7.94 24.25 7.01
C VAL A 283 -8.23 24.74 5.60
N VAL A 284 -7.85 23.97 4.62
CA VAL A 284 -8.07 24.22 3.19
C VAL A 284 -9.24 23.37 2.74
N LEU A 285 -10.25 24.01 2.20
CA LEU A 285 -11.49 23.36 1.74
C LEU A 285 -11.64 23.55 0.24
N LYS A 286 -11.70 22.44 -0.51
CA LYS A 286 -12.06 22.43 -1.92
C LYS A 286 -13.18 21.44 -2.15
N HIS A 287 -14.40 21.96 -2.30
CA HIS A 287 -15.54 21.16 -2.68
C HIS A 287 -15.44 20.76 -4.16
N THR A 288 -15.68 19.47 -4.46
CA THR A 288 -15.75 18.92 -5.79
C THR A 288 -16.94 17.97 -5.88
N ASP A 289 -17.43 17.75 -7.11
CA ASP A 289 -18.49 16.78 -7.45
C ASP A 289 -17.98 15.65 -8.35
N PHE A 290 -16.67 15.41 -8.35
CA PHE A 290 -16.04 14.41 -9.23
C PHE A 290 -16.51 12.99 -8.92
N LYS A 291 -16.68 12.69 -7.63
CA LYS A 291 -17.29 11.47 -7.12
C LYS A 291 -18.26 11.84 -6.00
N GLN A 292 -19.37 11.12 -5.89
CA GLN A 292 -20.37 11.43 -4.87
C GLN A 292 -19.93 10.98 -3.47
N ASN A 293 -19.14 9.93 -3.39
CA ASN A 293 -18.81 9.26 -2.14
C ASN A 293 -17.30 9.28 -1.87
N ASP A 294 -16.65 10.42 -2.13
CA ASP A 294 -15.21 10.55 -1.99
C ASP A 294 -14.82 11.90 -1.38
N ILE A 295 -14.11 11.83 -0.26
CA ILE A 295 -13.44 12.96 0.41
C ILE A 295 -12.02 12.53 0.72
N VAL A 296 -11.04 13.12 0.05
CA VAL A 296 -9.63 12.93 0.40
C VAL A 296 -9.22 13.94 1.46
N PHE A 297 -8.46 13.45 2.42
CA PHE A 297 -7.97 14.21 3.57
C PHE A 297 -6.44 14.15 3.63
N TYR A 298 -5.84 15.29 3.89
CA TYR A 298 -4.41 15.40 4.16
C TYR A 298 -4.16 16.43 5.24
N ALA A 299 -3.14 16.22 6.05
CA ALA A 299 -2.64 17.25 6.95
C ALA A 299 -1.12 17.19 7.00
N GLU A 300 -0.48 18.35 7.07
CA GLU A 300 0.97 18.45 7.06
C GLU A 300 1.49 19.58 7.93
N ALA A 301 2.66 19.37 8.48
CA ALA A 301 3.42 20.41 9.17
C ALA A 301 4.93 20.17 8.97
N LYS A 302 5.69 21.26 8.98
CA LYS A 302 7.16 21.22 8.91
C LYS A 302 7.77 20.64 10.20
N GLY A 303 8.88 19.91 10.05
CA GLY A 303 9.59 19.26 11.16
C GLY A 303 10.31 18.00 10.71
N GLY A 304 9.66 16.84 10.83
CA GLY A 304 10.14 15.58 10.32
C GLY A 304 11.38 15.01 11.02
N LYS A 305 11.97 13.99 10.38
CA LYS A 305 13.13 13.24 10.89
C LYS A 305 14.42 14.07 10.93
N SER A 306 14.52 15.16 10.17
CA SER A 306 15.69 16.02 10.13
C SER A 306 16.02 16.67 11.48
N LEU A 307 15.04 16.76 12.37
CA LEU A 307 15.21 17.33 13.70
C LEU A 307 16.01 16.43 14.67
N TYR A 308 16.15 15.15 14.31
CA TYR A 308 16.80 14.13 15.15
C TYR A 308 18.23 13.85 14.70
N GLY A 309 19.15 13.72 15.66
CA GLY A 309 20.57 13.47 15.45
C GLY A 309 20.93 11.98 15.42
N PRO A 310 22.25 11.65 15.38
CA PRO A 310 22.74 10.27 15.25
C PRO A 310 22.21 9.29 16.28
N ALA A 311 21.99 9.73 17.53
CA ALA A 311 21.45 8.88 18.59
C ALA A 311 20.04 8.32 18.27
N ASP A 312 19.28 9.01 17.42
CA ASP A 312 17.91 8.63 17.05
C ASP A 312 17.77 8.14 15.61
N TYR A 313 18.86 8.03 14.83
CA TYR A 313 18.76 7.63 13.40
C TYR A 313 18.03 6.31 13.22
N LEU A 314 18.27 5.31 14.06
CA LEU A 314 17.57 4.02 13.98
C LEU A 314 16.11 4.15 14.44
N ASN A 315 15.85 4.87 15.54
CA ASN A 315 14.49 5.09 15.99
C ASN A 315 13.62 5.78 14.90
N VAL A 316 14.11 6.84 14.24
CA VAL A 316 13.36 7.52 13.19
C VAL A 316 13.29 6.71 11.89
N LYS A 317 14.21 5.77 11.64
CA LYS A 317 14.16 4.85 10.50
C LYS A 317 12.95 3.91 10.58
N TYR A 318 12.68 3.35 11.76
CA TYR A 318 11.58 2.40 11.99
C TYR A 318 10.32 3.02 12.60
N LEU A 319 10.30 4.34 12.77
CA LEU A 319 9.23 5.08 13.45
C LEU A 319 7.84 4.81 12.86
N ASN A 320 7.72 4.88 11.54
CA ASN A 320 6.42 4.69 10.88
C ASN A 320 5.88 3.26 11.07
N ASN A 321 6.75 2.25 11.11
CA ASN A 321 6.37 0.87 11.41
C ASN A 321 5.84 0.73 12.85
N ALA A 322 6.52 1.37 13.81
CA ALA A 322 6.10 1.38 15.21
C ALA A 322 4.74 2.08 15.40
N VAL A 323 4.55 3.23 14.75
CA VAL A 323 3.27 3.97 14.80
C VAL A 323 2.12 3.18 14.17
N ALA A 324 2.37 2.49 13.06
CA ALA A 324 1.37 1.65 12.40
C ALA A 324 0.93 0.45 13.27
N ALA A 325 1.82 -0.04 14.14
CA ALA A 325 1.53 -1.10 15.08
C ALA A 325 0.94 -0.61 16.43
N SER A 326 0.82 0.71 16.62
CA SER A 326 0.36 1.30 17.88
C SER A 326 -1.16 1.36 17.98
N GLY A 327 -1.67 1.40 19.19
CA GLY A 327 -3.06 1.69 19.50
C GLY A 327 -3.37 3.19 19.50
N PHE A 328 -4.66 3.53 19.51
CA PHE A 328 -5.13 4.91 19.59
C PHE A 328 -6.38 5.02 20.49
N GLY A 329 -6.43 6.05 21.32
CA GLY A 329 -7.50 6.24 22.29
C GLY A 329 -7.54 5.10 23.31
N ASN A 330 -8.68 4.43 23.46
CA ASN A 330 -8.84 3.27 24.33
C ASN A 330 -8.67 1.94 23.56
N PHE A 331 -8.27 1.97 22.30
CA PHE A 331 -8.22 0.81 21.42
C PHE A 331 -6.78 0.37 21.16
N SER A 332 -6.51 -0.92 21.27
CA SER A 332 -5.36 -1.53 20.62
C SER A 332 -5.49 -1.43 19.09
N ASN A 333 -4.43 -1.77 18.38
CA ASN A 333 -4.45 -1.76 16.91
C ASN A 333 -5.58 -2.65 16.34
N SER A 334 -5.70 -3.88 16.83
CA SER A 334 -6.74 -4.81 16.37
C SER A 334 -8.14 -4.41 16.79
N GLU A 335 -8.33 -3.88 17.99
CA GLU A 335 -9.63 -3.40 18.46
C GLU A 335 -10.14 -2.22 17.64
N LEU A 336 -9.24 -1.28 17.28
CA LEU A 336 -9.60 -0.15 16.42
C LEU A 336 -10.01 -0.62 15.02
N GLN A 337 -9.30 -1.59 14.44
CA GLN A 337 -9.69 -2.19 13.17
C GLN A 337 -11.10 -2.80 13.24
N LYS A 338 -11.41 -3.55 14.31
CA LYS A 338 -12.77 -4.10 14.53
C LYS A 338 -13.83 -3.01 14.65
N ALA A 339 -13.53 -1.93 15.36
CA ALA A 339 -14.47 -0.81 15.55
C ALA A 339 -14.78 -0.03 14.27
N LEU A 340 -13.91 -0.14 13.25
CA LEU A 340 -14.06 0.53 11.97
C LEU A 340 -14.70 -0.33 10.87
N TYR A 341 -15.04 -1.58 11.13
CA TYR A 341 -15.76 -2.41 10.15
C TYR A 341 -17.09 -1.76 9.73
N GLY A 342 -17.39 -1.78 8.46
CA GLY A 342 -18.56 -1.13 7.86
C GLY A 342 -18.44 0.40 7.75
N LYS A 343 -17.25 0.96 8.04
CA LYS A 343 -16.94 2.38 7.87
C LYS A 343 -15.99 2.57 6.68
N GLN A 344 -16.38 3.42 5.76
CA GLN A 344 -15.50 3.82 4.65
C GLN A 344 -14.60 4.97 5.09
N VAL A 345 -13.59 4.65 5.89
CA VAL A 345 -12.64 5.61 6.44
C VAL A 345 -11.24 5.04 6.54
N SER A 346 -10.26 5.81 6.13
CA SER A 346 -8.86 5.49 6.32
C SER A 346 -8.09 6.69 6.88
N ILE A 347 -7.10 6.42 7.73
CA ILE A 347 -6.15 7.43 8.18
C ILE A 347 -4.82 6.78 8.55
N SER A 348 -3.74 7.37 8.09
CA SER A 348 -2.38 6.98 8.44
C SER A 348 -1.55 8.21 8.83
N SER A 349 -0.58 7.99 9.72
CA SER A 349 0.40 9.01 10.10
C SER A 349 1.73 8.73 9.42
N GLY A 350 2.39 9.76 8.91
CA GLY A 350 3.71 9.67 8.31
C GLY A 350 4.67 10.70 8.88
N ILE A 351 5.93 10.33 9.05
CA ILE A 351 7.01 11.27 9.39
C ILE A 351 8.12 11.04 8.37
N SER A 352 8.27 12.00 7.46
CA SER A 352 9.32 12.05 6.44
C SER A 352 10.54 12.84 6.91
N ASN A 353 11.48 13.14 6.03
CA ASN A 353 12.66 13.91 6.42
C ASN A 353 12.32 15.32 6.92
N PHE A 354 11.38 16.00 6.30
CA PHE A 354 11.06 17.42 6.54
C PHE A 354 9.64 17.66 7.03
N TRP A 355 8.77 16.66 7.00
CA TRP A 355 7.35 16.79 7.27
C TRP A 355 6.83 15.71 8.19
N GLN A 356 5.85 16.06 9.01
CA GLN A 356 4.91 15.12 9.61
C GLN A 356 3.56 15.29 8.94
N THR A 357 2.89 14.17 8.63
CA THR A 357 1.69 14.16 7.80
C THR A 357 0.63 13.21 8.35
N LEU A 358 -0.63 13.52 8.04
CA LEU A 358 -1.73 12.57 8.08
C LEU A 358 -2.29 12.44 6.67
N ASN A 359 -2.52 11.22 6.24
CA ASN A 359 -3.20 10.89 4.97
C ASN A 359 -4.46 10.11 5.30
N GLY A 360 -5.56 10.41 4.63
CA GLY A 360 -6.80 9.70 4.84
C GLY A 360 -7.81 9.91 3.74
N SER A 361 -8.86 9.12 3.80
CA SER A 361 -10.03 9.24 2.93
C SER A 361 -11.28 8.87 3.70
N THR A 362 -12.42 9.39 3.27
CA THR A 362 -13.71 9.05 3.85
C THR A 362 -14.83 9.35 2.87
N THR A 363 -16.03 9.02 3.29
CA THR A 363 -17.29 9.36 2.60
C THR A 363 -18.01 10.47 3.37
N PRO A 364 -18.99 11.16 2.76
CA PRO A 364 -19.84 12.10 3.49
C PRO A 364 -20.54 11.49 4.71
N LYS A 365 -20.86 10.20 4.67
CA LYS A 365 -21.51 9.44 5.76
C LYS A 365 -20.57 9.23 6.95
N ASP A 366 -19.30 8.93 6.69
CA ASP A 366 -18.31 8.58 7.72
C ASP A 366 -17.36 9.73 8.06
N LEU A 367 -17.68 10.96 7.65
CA LEU A 367 -16.86 12.15 7.84
C LEU A 367 -16.55 12.42 9.32
N GLU A 368 -17.52 12.26 10.22
CA GLU A 368 -17.28 12.45 11.66
C GLU A 368 -16.35 11.36 12.22
N THR A 369 -16.43 10.13 11.71
CA THR A 369 -15.48 9.07 12.08
C THR A 369 -14.03 9.46 11.70
N LEU A 370 -13.82 10.03 10.51
CA LEU A 370 -12.51 10.56 10.13
C LEU A 370 -12.04 11.63 11.12
N MET A 371 -12.91 12.57 11.50
CA MET A 371 -12.55 13.66 12.42
C MET A 371 -12.20 13.15 13.81
N GLN A 372 -12.89 12.14 14.32
CA GLN A 372 -12.56 11.44 15.56
C GLN A 372 -11.16 10.79 15.47
N LEU A 373 -10.87 10.11 14.37
CA LEU A 373 -9.56 9.50 14.15
C LEU A 373 -8.46 10.56 14.02
N VAL A 374 -8.70 11.69 13.36
CA VAL A 374 -7.77 12.84 13.32
C VAL A 374 -7.47 13.31 14.73
N TYR A 375 -8.49 13.52 15.56
CA TYR A 375 -8.31 13.92 16.97
C TYR A 375 -7.41 12.93 17.73
N LEU A 376 -7.65 11.63 17.58
CA LEU A 376 -6.84 10.59 18.22
C LEU A 376 -5.39 10.54 17.73
N ARG A 377 -5.11 10.88 16.48
CA ARG A 377 -3.73 10.96 15.96
C ARG A 377 -2.89 12.02 16.67
N PHE A 378 -3.51 13.10 17.12
CA PHE A 378 -2.83 14.14 17.90
C PHE A 378 -2.77 13.86 19.40
N THR A 379 -3.75 13.14 19.96
CA THR A 379 -3.95 13.09 21.41
C THR A 379 -3.86 11.68 22.00
N GLY A 380 -4.02 10.65 21.21
CA GLY A 380 -4.38 9.33 21.71
C GLY A 380 -3.45 8.18 21.36
N ILE A 381 -2.22 8.41 20.85
CA ILE A 381 -1.32 7.30 20.55
C ILE A 381 -0.96 6.52 21.82
N GLN A 382 -1.08 5.22 21.76
CA GLN A 382 -0.84 4.31 22.88
C GLN A 382 0.10 3.17 22.49
N LYS A 383 0.85 2.70 23.48
CA LYS A 383 1.70 1.53 23.35
C LYS A 383 0.84 0.28 23.21
N ASP A 384 1.03 -0.44 22.11
CA ASP A 384 0.49 -1.78 21.87
C ASP A 384 1.68 -2.72 21.70
N GLN A 385 2.15 -3.28 22.84
CA GLN A 385 3.39 -4.06 22.86
C GLN A 385 3.25 -5.34 22.02
N GLU A 386 2.11 -6.00 22.07
CA GLU A 386 1.88 -7.26 21.34
C GLU A 386 1.92 -7.03 19.83
N SER A 387 1.17 -6.04 19.33
CA SER A 387 1.17 -5.68 17.90
C SER A 387 2.54 -5.20 17.42
N TYR A 388 3.25 -4.43 18.25
CA TYR A 388 4.60 -3.97 17.94
C TYR A 388 5.61 -5.12 17.86
N ASP A 389 5.61 -6.03 18.83
CA ASP A 389 6.54 -7.17 18.84
C ASP A 389 6.31 -8.07 17.64
N ALA A 390 5.05 -8.34 17.29
CA ALA A 390 4.69 -9.09 16.08
C ALA A 390 5.15 -8.38 14.80
N ALA A 391 4.98 -7.06 14.69
CA ALA A 391 5.44 -6.27 13.56
C ALA A 391 6.97 -6.29 13.43
N MET A 392 7.69 -6.17 14.55
CA MET A 392 9.17 -6.20 14.56
C MET A 392 9.71 -7.60 14.24
N GLN A 393 9.04 -8.67 14.67
CA GLN A 393 9.40 -10.04 14.27
C GLN A 393 9.24 -10.24 12.76
N ARG A 394 8.13 -9.81 12.16
CA ARG A 394 7.93 -9.86 10.70
C ARG A 394 9.03 -9.09 9.97
N THR A 395 9.31 -7.87 10.44
CA THR A 395 10.36 -7.03 9.87
C THR A 395 11.73 -7.69 9.97
N ARG A 396 12.06 -8.31 11.11
CA ARG A 396 13.32 -9.03 11.31
C ARG A 396 13.49 -10.18 10.33
N LEU A 397 12.47 -11.02 10.17
CA LEU A 397 12.52 -12.15 9.23
C LEU A 397 12.68 -11.67 7.78
N ALA A 398 11.95 -10.65 7.38
CA ALA A 398 12.11 -10.06 6.04
C ALA A 398 13.53 -9.52 5.82
N LEU A 399 14.11 -8.84 6.82
CA LEU A 399 15.47 -8.29 6.73
C LEU A 399 16.56 -9.36 6.79
N GLN A 400 16.35 -10.47 7.51
CA GLN A 400 17.29 -11.60 7.55
C GLN A 400 17.36 -12.34 6.20
N ASN A 401 16.26 -12.38 5.48
CA ASN A 401 16.14 -13.11 4.22
C ASN A 401 16.25 -12.21 2.98
N LYS A 402 16.36 -10.88 3.14
CA LYS A 402 16.38 -9.95 2.00
C LYS A 402 17.52 -10.19 1.02
N ASP A 403 18.68 -10.65 1.51
CA ASP A 403 19.85 -10.89 0.67
C ASP A 403 19.71 -12.13 -0.24
N LEU A 404 18.64 -12.90 -0.10
CA LEU A 404 18.33 -14.00 -1.02
C LEU A 404 17.83 -13.49 -2.37
N THR A 405 17.18 -12.34 -2.39
CA THR A 405 16.68 -11.74 -3.64
C THR A 405 17.72 -10.76 -4.21
N PRO A 406 18.14 -10.94 -5.47
CA PRO A 406 19.06 -10.02 -6.13
C PRO A 406 18.61 -8.57 -6.11
N GLU A 407 17.32 -8.33 -6.28
CA GLU A 407 16.72 -7.00 -6.30
C GLU A 407 16.85 -6.26 -4.96
N ALA A 408 16.77 -6.97 -3.84
CA ALA A 408 16.92 -6.34 -2.52
C ALA A 408 18.38 -5.91 -2.27
N VAL A 409 19.35 -6.73 -2.68
CA VAL A 409 20.78 -6.35 -2.60
C VAL A 409 21.09 -5.20 -3.55
N PHE A 410 20.51 -5.21 -4.74
CA PHE A 410 20.61 -4.08 -5.67
C PHE A 410 20.04 -2.81 -5.04
N SER A 411 18.86 -2.87 -4.43
CA SER A 411 18.21 -1.74 -3.76
C SER A 411 19.06 -1.17 -2.61
N ASP A 412 19.67 -2.01 -1.78
CA ASP A 412 20.57 -1.58 -0.70
C ASP A 412 21.82 -0.88 -1.26
N SER A 413 22.42 -1.44 -2.33
CA SER A 413 23.57 -0.84 -3.02
C SER A 413 23.20 0.49 -3.66
N LEU A 414 22.04 0.58 -4.29
CA LEU A 414 21.51 1.79 -4.89
C LEU A 414 21.30 2.87 -3.83
N GLN A 415 20.61 2.54 -2.75
CA GLN A 415 20.35 3.46 -1.62
C GLN A 415 21.66 4.02 -1.04
N ASN A 416 22.65 3.17 -0.80
CA ASN A 416 23.96 3.60 -0.31
C ASN A 416 24.66 4.54 -1.29
N THR A 417 24.61 4.23 -2.58
CA THR A 417 25.28 5.02 -3.62
C THR A 417 24.64 6.38 -3.80
N ILE A 418 23.30 6.43 -3.94
CA ILE A 418 22.55 7.68 -4.16
C ILE A 418 22.68 8.63 -2.97
N TYR A 419 22.68 8.09 -1.74
CA TYR A 419 22.78 8.92 -0.53
C TYR A 419 24.21 9.07 -0.01
N GLY A 420 25.23 8.68 -0.80
CA GLY A 420 26.65 8.87 -0.44
C GLY A 420 27.04 8.19 0.86
N HIS A 421 26.53 7.00 1.13
CA HIS A 421 26.77 6.24 2.37
C HIS A 421 26.45 7.01 3.66
N ASN A 422 25.51 7.97 3.60
CA ASN A 422 25.10 8.72 4.78
C ASN A 422 24.38 7.80 5.78
N PRO A 423 24.87 7.67 7.05
CA PRO A 423 24.26 6.78 8.04
C PRO A 423 22.78 7.04 8.31
N ARG A 424 22.32 8.28 8.11
CA ARG A 424 20.90 8.66 8.23
C ARG A 424 20.01 7.88 7.25
N PHE A 425 20.53 7.59 6.06
CA PHE A 425 19.84 6.94 4.96
C PHE A 425 20.36 5.52 4.68
N ALA A 426 21.12 4.94 5.60
CA ALA A 426 21.59 3.57 5.47
C ALA A 426 20.41 2.58 5.34
N PRO A 427 20.52 1.54 4.50
CA PRO A 427 19.52 0.50 4.37
C PRO A 427 19.15 -0.13 5.71
N GLN A 428 17.93 -0.63 5.81
CA GLN A 428 17.45 -1.35 6.99
C GLN A 428 18.18 -2.68 7.14
N GLN A 429 18.57 -3.02 8.39
CA GLN A 429 19.25 -4.26 8.73
C GLN A 429 18.54 -4.95 9.91
N ALA A 430 18.56 -6.28 9.95
CA ALA A 430 17.97 -7.03 11.05
C ALA A 430 18.59 -6.66 12.41
N SER A 431 19.91 -6.38 12.44
CA SER A 431 20.64 -5.95 13.63
C SER A 431 20.27 -4.54 14.13
N ASP A 432 19.60 -3.72 13.33
CA ASP A 432 19.08 -2.42 13.75
C ASP A 432 18.01 -2.59 14.83
N LEU A 433 17.20 -3.65 14.70
CA LEU A 433 16.03 -3.92 15.56
C LEU A 433 16.41 -4.22 17.01
N ASP A 434 17.68 -4.55 17.31
CA ASP A 434 18.17 -4.74 18.66
C ASP A 434 18.57 -3.42 19.37
N LYS A 435 18.59 -2.32 18.60
CA LYS A 435 19.08 -1.00 19.04
C LYS A 435 17.99 0.07 19.06
N ILE A 436 16.76 -0.25 18.64
CA ILE A 436 15.62 0.67 18.63
C ILE A 436 14.83 0.57 19.93
N SER A 437 14.13 1.64 20.28
CA SER A 437 13.27 1.71 21.46
C SER A 437 11.85 2.11 21.06
N TYR A 438 10.86 1.24 21.34
CA TYR A 438 9.47 1.55 21.10
C TYR A 438 9.02 2.80 21.87
N ASP A 439 9.39 2.91 23.15
CA ASP A 439 9.05 4.07 23.97
C ASP A 439 9.65 5.36 23.41
N ARG A 440 10.89 5.33 22.90
CA ARG A 440 11.51 6.49 22.25
C ARG A 440 10.80 6.86 20.94
N MET A 441 10.40 5.88 20.14
CA MET A 441 9.63 6.12 18.91
C MET A 441 8.26 6.74 19.20
N LEU A 442 7.53 6.27 20.22
CA LEU A 442 6.29 6.89 20.66
C LEU A 442 6.48 8.32 21.18
N GLN A 443 7.58 8.57 21.89
CA GLN A 443 7.94 9.91 22.33
C GLN A 443 8.20 10.83 21.13
N ILE A 444 8.98 10.38 20.14
CA ILE A 444 9.23 11.12 18.89
C ILE A 444 7.91 11.43 18.17
N TYR A 445 7.02 10.47 18.08
CA TYR A 445 5.70 10.71 17.50
C TYR A 445 4.93 11.81 18.24
N LYS A 446 4.87 11.72 19.58
CA LYS A 446 4.20 12.72 20.41
C LYS A 446 4.80 14.11 20.24
N GLU A 447 6.14 14.21 20.16
CA GLU A 447 6.84 15.48 19.88
C GLU A 447 6.41 16.07 18.52
N ARG A 448 6.27 15.25 17.48
CA ARG A 448 5.92 15.70 16.13
C ARG A 448 4.45 16.11 16.00
N PHE A 449 3.55 15.52 16.77
CA PHE A 449 2.12 15.81 16.77
C PHE A 449 1.64 16.66 17.96
N ALA A 450 2.55 17.19 18.78
CA ALA A 450 2.20 18.00 19.96
C ALA A 450 1.54 19.35 19.61
N ASN A 451 1.79 19.90 18.43
CA ASN A 451 1.34 21.23 18.04
C ASN A 451 0.47 21.17 16.77
N ALA A 452 -0.83 21.00 16.93
CA ALA A 452 -1.76 21.07 15.81
C ALA A 452 -1.84 22.47 15.16
N GLY A 453 -1.51 23.51 15.91
CA GLY A 453 -1.55 24.91 15.42
C GLY A 453 -0.54 25.23 14.30
N GLN A 454 0.41 24.35 14.04
CA GLN A 454 1.33 24.50 12.90
C GLN A 454 0.91 23.70 11.65
N PHE A 455 -0.11 22.83 11.77
CA PHE A 455 -0.59 22.04 10.66
C PHE A 455 -1.50 22.82 9.73
N THR A 456 -1.45 22.46 8.46
CA THR A 456 -2.47 22.75 7.47
C THR A 456 -3.21 21.47 7.17
N PHE A 457 -4.54 21.48 7.30
CA PHE A 457 -5.44 20.35 7.02
C PHE A 457 -6.15 20.62 5.70
N TYR A 458 -6.25 19.63 4.84
CA TYR A 458 -6.87 19.72 3.52
C TYR A 458 -8.04 18.76 3.44
N PHE A 459 -9.16 19.24 2.92
CA PHE A 459 -10.33 18.43 2.56
C PHE A 459 -10.67 18.74 1.10
N VAL A 460 -10.61 17.72 0.25
CA VAL A 460 -10.97 17.82 -1.17
C VAL A 460 -11.98 16.74 -1.48
N GLY A 461 -13.13 17.11 -2.01
CA GLY A 461 -14.16 16.12 -2.36
C GLY A 461 -15.58 16.62 -2.14
N ASN A 462 -16.52 15.68 -2.13
CA ASN A 462 -17.96 15.97 -2.02
C ASN A 462 -18.42 16.05 -0.56
N PHE A 463 -18.00 17.05 0.16
CA PHE A 463 -18.46 17.30 1.53
C PHE A 463 -19.49 18.42 1.58
N ASP A 464 -20.44 18.31 2.52
CA ASP A 464 -21.31 19.41 2.92
C ASP A 464 -20.55 20.34 3.89
N GLU A 465 -20.23 21.55 3.44
CA GLU A 465 -19.48 22.53 4.25
C GLU A 465 -20.23 22.90 5.54
N ALA A 466 -21.56 22.92 5.54
CA ALA A 466 -22.35 23.22 6.73
C ALA A 466 -22.22 22.12 7.81
N LYS A 467 -22.01 20.87 7.40
CA LYS A 467 -21.74 19.75 8.31
C LYS A 467 -20.27 19.67 8.73
N LEU A 468 -19.35 19.98 7.82
CA LEU A 468 -17.91 19.87 8.07
C LEU A 468 -17.42 20.96 9.05
N ARG A 469 -17.88 22.21 8.95
CA ARG A 469 -17.44 23.31 9.82
C ARG A 469 -17.60 23.06 11.31
N PRO A 470 -18.74 22.59 11.82
CA PRO A 470 -18.88 22.23 13.24
C PRO A 470 -17.91 21.13 13.66
N LEU A 471 -17.64 20.14 12.79
CA LEU A 471 -16.69 19.05 13.07
C LEU A 471 -15.25 19.58 13.14
N ILE A 472 -14.87 20.55 12.29
CA ILE A 472 -13.57 21.23 12.35
C ILE A 472 -13.41 21.94 13.70
N GLU A 473 -14.44 22.68 14.16
CA GLU A 473 -14.42 23.35 15.44
C GLU A 473 -14.33 22.36 16.62
N LYS A 474 -15.08 21.24 16.53
CA LYS A 474 -15.16 20.19 17.55
C LYS A 474 -13.86 19.38 17.69
N TYR A 475 -13.24 18.97 16.58
CA TYR A 475 -12.16 17.96 16.59
C TYR A 475 -10.77 18.50 16.20
N ILE A 476 -10.69 19.61 15.42
CA ILE A 476 -9.40 20.18 15.00
C ILE A 476 -9.07 21.44 15.78
N ALA A 477 -10.01 22.38 15.89
CA ALA A 477 -9.75 23.66 16.55
C ALA A 477 -9.60 23.55 18.07
N CYS A 478 -10.02 22.42 18.68
CA CYS A 478 -9.81 22.10 20.08
C CYS A 478 -8.44 21.45 20.38
N LEU A 479 -7.69 21.04 19.33
CA LEU A 479 -6.40 20.37 19.52
C LEU A 479 -5.35 21.30 20.13
N PRO A 480 -4.37 20.74 20.86
CA PRO A 480 -3.30 21.51 21.47
C PRO A 480 -2.50 22.31 20.44
N ALA A 481 -2.09 23.51 20.83
CA ALA A 481 -1.20 24.35 20.07
C ALA A 481 0.07 24.65 20.89
N GLY A 482 1.17 24.94 20.20
CA GLY A 482 2.46 25.20 20.82
C GLY A 482 3.32 26.11 19.94
N LYS A 483 4.62 26.16 20.27
CA LYS A 483 5.59 26.90 19.49
C LYS A 483 5.76 26.24 18.11
N LYS A 484 5.72 27.03 17.05
CA LYS A 484 6.00 26.56 15.70
C LYS A 484 7.45 26.09 15.58
N GLU A 485 7.64 24.95 14.97
CA GLU A 485 8.94 24.39 14.62
C GLU A 485 9.12 24.41 13.10
N ASN A 486 10.37 24.37 12.65
CA ASN A 486 10.75 24.16 11.27
C ASN A 486 11.66 22.94 11.19
N PHE A 487 11.82 22.36 10.03
CA PHE A 487 12.80 21.31 9.79
C PHE A 487 14.23 21.88 9.85
N LYS A 488 15.20 21.00 10.02
CA LYS A 488 16.63 21.30 9.79
C LYS A 488 16.98 20.91 8.37
N GLU A 489 17.75 21.77 7.69
CA GLU A 489 18.31 21.40 6.39
C GLU A 489 19.29 20.23 6.56
N ILE A 490 19.12 19.24 5.71
CA ILE A 490 20.02 18.07 5.60
C ILE A 490 20.30 17.81 4.13
N THR A 491 21.52 17.40 3.81
CA THR A 491 21.84 16.94 2.46
C THR A 491 21.27 15.54 2.25
N ILE A 492 20.37 15.41 1.29
CA ILE A 492 19.81 14.10 0.89
C ILE A 492 20.68 13.49 -0.21
N TYR A 493 20.87 14.21 -1.30
CA TYR A 493 21.71 13.79 -2.42
C TYR A 493 23.02 14.58 -2.39
N PRO A 494 24.16 13.92 -2.27
CA PRO A 494 25.46 14.59 -2.36
C PRO A 494 25.75 15.01 -3.82
N ASP A 495 26.48 16.10 -3.95
CA ASP A 495 27.01 16.52 -5.24
C ASP A 495 28.16 15.60 -5.68
N GLY A 496 28.38 15.50 -7.01
CA GLY A 496 29.44 14.72 -7.62
C GLY A 496 28.97 13.40 -8.22
N ASN A 497 29.93 12.70 -8.82
CA ASN A 497 29.68 11.42 -9.49
C ASN A 497 30.01 10.25 -8.55
N ALA A 498 29.13 9.25 -8.54
CA ALA A 498 29.33 8.00 -7.84
C ALA A 498 29.02 6.82 -8.77
N THR A 499 29.92 5.85 -8.83
CA THR A 499 29.70 4.64 -9.64
C THR A 499 29.90 3.42 -8.78
N ASN A 500 28.93 2.52 -8.81
CA ASN A 500 28.98 1.25 -8.09
C ASN A 500 28.65 0.11 -9.06
N LYS A 501 29.68 -0.62 -9.49
CA LYS A 501 29.53 -1.84 -10.30
C LYS A 501 29.94 -3.03 -9.49
N PHE A 502 29.07 -3.99 -9.34
CA PHE A 502 29.34 -5.17 -8.54
C PHE A 502 28.70 -6.43 -9.17
N SER A 503 29.25 -7.60 -8.79
CA SER A 503 28.74 -8.90 -9.18
C SER A 503 28.38 -9.71 -7.95
N ARG A 504 27.34 -10.54 -8.05
CA ARG A 504 26.96 -11.47 -6.99
C ARG A 504 26.62 -12.83 -7.55
N LYS A 505 26.82 -13.86 -6.70
CA LYS A 505 26.31 -15.20 -6.98
C LYS A 505 24.78 -15.19 -6.86
N MET A 506 24.08 -15.75 -7.86
CA MET A 506 22.62 -15.90 -7.88
C MET A 506 22.27 -17.16 -8.68
N GLU A 507 21.18 -17.83 -8.33
CA GLU A 507 20.73 -19.05 -9.01
C GLU A 507 20.17 -18.70 -10.40
N THR A 508 19.29 -17.71 -10.46
CA THR A 508 18.74 -17.17 -11.71
C THR A 508 19.56 -15.94 -12.12
N PRO A 509 20.35 -15.98 -13.21
CA PRO A 509 21.16 -14.84 -13.64
C PRO A 509 20.32 -13.62 -13.98
N LYS A 510 20.58 -12.48 -13.31
CA LYS A 510 19.94 -11.19 -13.54
C LYS A 510 20.97 -10.09 -13.61
N ALA A 511 20.74 -9.09 -14.44
CA ALA A 511 21.53 -7.87 -14.45
C ALA A 511 20.60 -6.66 -14.41
N ILE A 512 20.98 -5.64 -13.63
CA ILE A 512 20.18 -4.42 -13.43
C ILE A 512 21.11 -3.23 -13.44
N ALA A 513 20.73 -2.17 -14.18
CA ALA A 513 21.36 -0.86 -14.11
C ALA A 513 20.36 0.20 -13.64
N PHE A 514 20.85 1.16 -12.88
CA PHE A 514 20.12 2.34 -12.47
C PHE A 514 21.04 3.56 -12.49
N ASP A 515 20.57 4.61 -13.12
CA ASP A 515 21.24 5.90 -13.15
C ASP A 515 20.36 6.96 -12.48
N PHE A 516 20.97 7.83 -11.67
CA PHE A 516 20.31 8.93 -10.98
C PHE A 516 21.12 10.22 -11.23
N MET A 517 20.48 11.20 -11.82
CA MET A 517 21.06 12.51 -12.05
C MET A 517 20.23 13.60 -11.40
N HIS A 518 20.88 14.65 -10.91
CA HIS A 518 20.16 15.80 -10.36
C HIS A 518 20.89 17.13 -10.60
N MET A 519 20.10 18.22 -10.62
CA MET A 519 20.64 19.59 -10.67
C MET A 519 19.70 20.55 -9.95
N PRO A 520 20.21 21.67 -9.39
CA PRO A 520 19.36 22.75 -8.91
C PRO A 520 18.53 23.33 -10.06
N MET A 521 17.22 23.53 -9.82
CA MET A 521 16.32 24.10 -10.81
C MET A 521 15.19 24.86 -10.12
N ALA A 522 14.72 25.98 -10.68
CA ALA A 522 13.63 26.76 -10.10
C ALA A 522 12.32 25.97 -10.06
N TYR A 523 11.63 26.02 -8.92
CA TYR A 523 10.38 25.28 -8.69
C TYR A 523 9.21 26.04 -9.32
N ASN A 524 8.81 25.65 -10.51
CA ASN A 524 7.68 26.23 -11.24
C ASN A 524 7.10 25.20 -12.24
N VAL A 525 5.93 25.51 -12.80
CA VAL A 525 5.21 24.60 -13.70
C VAL A 525 5.98 24.32 -15.01
N ASP A 526 6.63 25.32 -15.58
CA ASP A 526 7.39 25.17 -16.82
C ASP A 526 8.53 24.17 -16.69
N ASN A 527 9.30 24.27 -15.60
CA ASN A 527 10.41 23.38 -15.31
C ASN A 527 9.93 21.97 -14.92
N SER A 528 8.80 21.87 -14.22
CA SER A 528 8.19 20.57 -13.89
C SER A 528 7.76 19.81 -15.14
N VAL A 529 7.06 20.49 -16.04
CA VAL A 529 6.64 19.94 -17.35
C VAL A 529 7.83 19.57 -18.20
N LEU A 530 8.88 20.40 -18.20
CA LEU A 530 10.10 20.14 -18.98
C LEU A 530 10.85 18.90 -18.46
N ALA A 531 10.99 18.75 -17.14
CA ALA A 531 11.66 17.60 -16.54
C ALA A 531 10.90 16.29 -16.81
N ASP A 532 9.57 16.30 -16.66
CA ASP A 532 8.71 15.15 -16.96
C ASP A 532 8.78 14.78 -18.45
N ALA A 533 8.62 15.74 -19.35
CA ALA A 533 8.73 15.50 -20.79
C ALA A 533 10.09 14.93 -21.21
N ALA A 534 11.19 15.36 -20.58
CA ALA A 534 12.51 14.84 -20.83
C ALA A 534 12.64 13.36 -20.44
N GLY A 535 12.07 12.96 -19.29
CA GLY A 535 12.01 11.55 -18.89
C GLY A 535 11.19 10.70 -19.87
N GLN A 536 10.05 11.19 -20.33
CA GLN A 536 9.23 10.49 -21.32
C GLN A 536 9.95 10.35 -22.68
N VAL A 537 10.68 11.38 -23.13
CA VAL A 537 11.50 11.28 -24.35
C VAL A 537 12.55 10.19 -24.20
N LEU A 538 13.31 10.19 -23.11
CA LEU A 538 14.33 9.17 -22.85
C LEU A 538 13.73 7.76 -22.78
N SER A 539 12.60 7.60 -22.11
CA SER A 539 11.88 6.32 -22.09
C SER A 539 11.57 5.80 -23.49
N MET A 540 11.08 6.67 -24.39
CA MET A 540 10.78 6.29 -25.78
C MET A 540 12.06 5.95 -26.58
N VAL A 541 13.17 6.63 -26.32
CA VAL A 541 14.46 6.34 -26.96
C VAL A 541 15.02 5.01 -26.48
N TYR A 542 15.01 4.78 -25.17
CA TYR A 542 15.51 3.56 -24.56
C TYR A 542 14.69 2.32 -24.95
N LEU A 543 13.35 2.45 -24.98
CA LEU A 543 12.49 1.37 -25.48
C LEU A 543 12.85 0.98 -26.91
N LYS A 544 13.03 1.97 -27.79
CA LYS A 544 13.41 1.72 -29.18
C LYS A 544 14.78 1.06 -29.29
N GLN A 545 15.81 1.66 -28.70
CA GLN A 545 17.20 1.23 -28.90
C GLN A 545 17.55 -0.05 -28.13
N ILE A 546 17.09 -0.17 -26.87
CA ILE A 546 17.51 -1.25 -25.96
C ILE A 546 16.58 -2.45 -26.06
N ARG A 547 15.26 -2.22 -26.08
CA ARG A 547 14.28 -3.30 -26.12
C ARG A 547 14.05 -3.78 -27.56
N GLU A 548 13.67 -2.88 -28.49
CA GLU A 548 13.21 -3.27 -29.82
C GLU A 548 14.40 -3.60 -30.75
N ASP A 549 15.38 -2.70 -30.86
CA ASP A 549 16.47 -2.87 -31.82
C ASP A 549 17.57 -3.84 -31.33
N ALA A 550 17.98 -3.72 -30.06
CA ALA A 550 19.03 -4.56 -29.47
C ALA A 550 18.53 -5.83 -28.79
N SER A 551 17.26 -5.90 -28.42
CA SER A 551 16.69 -6.97 -27.58
C SER A 551 17.53 -7.24 -26.33
N ALA A 552 18.08 -6.17 -25.72
CA ALA A 552 19.00 -6.26 -24.60
C ALA A 552 18.29 -6.17 -23.23
N ALA A 553 17.02 -5.73 -23.22
CA ALA A 553 16.18 -5.69 -22.04
C ALA A 553 14.71 -5.95 -22.43
N TYR A 554 13.92 -6.51 -21.53
CA TYR A 554 12.47 -6.63 -21.72
C TYR A 554 11.75 -5.32 -21.41
N SER A 555 12.18 -4.62 -20.38
CA SER A 555 11.66 -3.31 -19.98
C SER A 555 12.82 -2.35 -19.71
N VAL A 556 12.62 -1.11 -20.03
CA VAL A 556 13.55 -0.01 -19.72
C VAL A 556 12.76 1.28 -19.70
N GLY A 557 13.12 2.20 -18.82
CA GLY A 557 12.45 3.48 -18.75
C GLY A 557 13.27 4.55 -18.05
N ALA A 558 12.88 5.79 -18.28
CA ALA A 558 13.41 6.96 -17.62
C ALA A 558 12.27 7.76 -16.97
N TYR A 559 12.53 8.36 -15.83
CA TYR A 559 11.63 9.24 -15.13
C TYR A 559 12.32 10.58 -14.85
N GLY A 560 11.73 11.67 -15.31
CA GLY A 560 12.16 13.02 -15.03
C GLY A 560 11.20 13.74 -14.12
N GLY A 561 11.69 14.55 -13.20
CA GLY A 561 10.82 15.26 -12.26
C GLY A 561 11.47 16.48 -11.63
N LEU A 562 10.64 17.32 -10.99
CA LEU A 562 11.07 18.47 -10.21
C LEU A 562 10.50 18.32 -8.79
N THR A 563 11.35 18.46 -7.78
CA THR A 563 10.94 18.26 -6.39
C THR A 563 11.60 19.25 -5.44
N MET A 564 10.92 19.49 -4.32
CA MET A 564 11.46 20.26 -3.19
C MET A 564 12.13 19.36 -2.17
N ILE A 565 13.35 19.66 -1.81
CA ILE A 565 14.12 19.01 -0.73
C ILE A 565 14.49 20.07 0.30
N GLY A 566 13.78 20.09 1.41
CA GLY A 566 13.87 21.19 2.37
C GLY A 566 13.46 22.52 1.72
N THR A 567 14.39 23.46 1.64
CA THR A 567 14.17 24.74 0.96
C THR A 567 14.70 24.78 -0.49
N LYS A 568 15.35 23.70 -0.95
CA LYS A 568 15.97 23.62 -2.27
C LYS A 568 15.07 22.89 -3.26
N SER A 569 15.00 23.40 -4.48
CA SER A 569 14.37 22.70 -5.60
C SER A 569 15.41 22.05 -6.49
N ILE A 570 15.20 20.80 -6.84
CA ILE A 570 16.03 20.06 -7.77
C ILE A 570 15.20 19.43 -8.88
N ALA A 571 15.75 19.45 -10.10
CA ALA A 571 15.35 18.55 -11.15
C ALA A 571 16.10 17.22 -10.97
N LEU A 572 15.43 16.11 -11.23
CA LEU A 572 16.01 14.77 -11.18
C LEU A 572 15.65 13.97 -12.41
N MET A 573 16.52 13.00 -12.75
CA MET A 573 16.31 11.98 -13.77
C MET A 573 16.74 10.64 -13.20
N GLN A 574 15.92 9.62 -13.43
CA GLN A 574 16.16 8.25 -13.00
C GLN A 574 15.96 7.33 -14.20
N ASP A 575 16.94 6.50 -14.49
CA ASP A 575 16.88 5.50 -15.54
C ASP A 575 16.95 4.10 -14.90
N TYR A 576 16.06 3.19 -15.27
CA TYR A 576 16.03 1.83 -14.77
C TYR A 576 16.00 0.83 -15.92
N CYS A 577 16.93 -0.11 -15.90
CA CYS A 577 17.09 -1.10 -16.95
C CYS A 577 17.46 -2.48 -16.39
N PRO A 578 16.46 -3.37 -16.15
CA PRO A 578 16.71 -4.79 -15.99
C PRO A 578 17.05 -5.38 -17.38
N MET A 579 18.20 -6.04 -17.52
CA MET A 579 18.74 -6.41 -18.80
C MET A 579 19.20 -7.87 -18.85
N ASP A 580 19.37 -8.38 -20.08
CA ASP A 580 20.00 -9.67 -20.34
C ASP A 580 21.44 -9.66 -19.77
N PRO A 581 21.78 -10.59 -18.87
CA PRO A 581 23.13 -10.69 -18.29
C PRO A 581 24.26 -10.83 -19.34
N ASN A 582 23.94 -11.32 -20.54
CA ASN A 582 24.91 -11.47 -21.63
C ASN A 582 25.09 -10.18 -22.46
N LYS A 583 24.23 -9.18 -22.25
CA LYS A 583 24.20 -7.94 -23.02
C LYS A 583 24.42 -6.67 -22.18
N VAL A 584 24.99 -6.82 -20.98
CA VAL A 584 25.18 -5.72 -20.02
C VAL A 584 25.92 -4.53 -20.63
N ASP A 585 27.07 -4.77 -21.26
CA ASP A 585 27.89 -3.69 -21.87
C ASP A 585 27.13 -3.01 -23.03
N GLN A 586 26.37 -3.77 -23.80
CA GLN A 586 25.53 -3.22 -24.86
C GLN A 586 24.40 -2.35 -24.29
N ALA A 587 23.65 -2.84 -23.33
CA ALA A 587 22.52 -2.12 -22.75
C ALA A 587 22.97 -0.84 -22.02
N THR A 588 24.02 -0.93 -21.17
CA THR A 588 24.55 0.25 -20.47
C THR A 588 25.19 1.25 -21.44
N GLY A 589 25.84 0.78 -22.51
CA GLY A 589 26.33 1.63 -23.58
C GLY A 589 25.22 2.38 -24.32
N LEU A 590 24.06 1.74 -24.52
CA LEU A 590 22.88 2.35 -25.15
C LEU A 590 22.19 3.36 -24.23
N LEU A 591 22.16 3.14 -22.90
CA LEU A 591 21.69 4.17 -21.96
C LEU A 591 22.52 5.45 -22.09
N VAL A 592 23.86 5.33 -22.07
CA VAL A 592 24.76 6.47 -22.19
C VAL A 592 24.64 7.15 -23.56
N SER A 593 24.63 6.38 -24.66
CA SER A 593 24.54 6.94 -26.01
C SER A 593 23.17 7.57 -26.28
N GLY A 594 22.10 6.97 -25.86
CA GLY A 594 20.74 7.51 -26.03
C GLY A 594 20.54 8.84 -25.29
N LEU A 595 21.02 8.96 -24.05
CA LEU A 595 21.05 10.23 -23.34
C LEU A 595 21.89 11.26 -24.11
N LYS A 596 23.10 10.88 -24.52
CA LYS A 596 24.01 11.78 -25.28
C LYS A 596 23.37 12.26 -26.57
N GLU A 597 22.73 11.40 -27.34
CA GLU A 597 22.01 11.76 -28.56
C GLU A 597 20.91 12.79 -28.26
N CYS A 598 20.13 12.57 -27.22
CA CYS A 598 19.06 13.48 -26.79
C CYS A 598 19.57 14.84 -26.29
N THR A 599 20.83 14.93 -25.83
CA THR A 599 21.44 16.25 -25.50
C THR A 599 21.75 17.09 -26.72
N VAL A 600 21.81 16.48 -27.92
CA VAL A 600 22.11 17.15 -29.20
C VAL A 600 20.86 17.36 -30.03
N LYS A 601 20.04 16.31 -30.14
CA LYS A 601 18.84 16.34 -30.97
C LYS A 601 17.76 15.44 -30.38
N VAL A 602 16.56 15.98 -30.25
CA VAL A 602 15.34 15.24 -29.89
C VAL A 602 14.43 15.16 -31.11
N ASP A 603 13.78 14.03 -31.30
CA ASP A 603 12.81 13.79 -32.35
C ASP A 603 11.51 14.59 -32.10
N ALA A 604 11.13 15.42 -33.08
CA ALA A 604 9.95 16.27 -33.01
C ALA A 604 8.63 15.45 -32.89
N ASP A 605 8.54 14.29 -33.57
CA ASP A 605 7.37 13.43 -33.51
C ASP A 605 7.17 12.84 -32.11
N LYS A 606 8.27 12.50 -31.42
CA LYS A 606 8.21 12.06 -30.02
C LYS A 606 7.70 13.17 -29.11
N VAL A 607 8.21 14.39 -29.28
CA VAL A 607 7.76 15.55 -28.50
C VAL A 607 6.27 15.82 -28.72
N GLN A 608 5.79 15.72 -29.97
CA GLN A 608 4.39 15.92 -30.29
C GLN A 608 3.50 14.87 -29.60
N LYS A 609 3.85 13.58 -29.66
CA LYS A 609 3.13 12.51 -28.97
C LYS A 609 3.09 12.71 -27.45
N ILE A 610 4.20 13.15 -26.85
CA ILE A 610 4.27 13.44 -25.42
C ILE A 610 3.36 14.61 -25.06
N LYS A 611 3.35 15.68 -25.84
CA LYS A 611 2.42 16.81 -25.61
C LYS A 611 0.97 16.37 -25.63
N GLU A 612 0.56 15.58 -26.60
CA GLU A 612 -0.79 15.05 -26.73
C GLU A 612 -1.16 14.18 -25.49
N PHE A 613 -0.26 13.29 -25.09
CA PHE A 613 -0.44 12.47 -23.90
C PHE A 613 -0.57 13.31 -22.63
N MET A 614 0.36 14.26 -22.40
CA MET A 614 0.34 15.12 -21.22
C MET A 614 -0.91 16.01 -21.14
N LEU A 615 -1.39 16.53 -22.29
CA LEU A 615 -2.63 17.30 -22.34
C LEU A 615 -3.86 16.46 -22.02
N LYS A 616 -3.92 15.24 -22.55
CA LYS A 616 -4.98 14.28 -22.23
C LYS A 616 -4.97 13.91 -20.74
N GLN A 617 -3.81 13.59 -20.20
CA GLN A 617 -3.65 13.25 -18.79
C GLN A 617 -4.05 14.43 -17.88
N ALA A 618 -3.75 15.66 -18.27
CA ALA A 618 -4.16 16.86 -17.53
C ALA A 618 -5.68 17.01 -17.45
N GLU A 619 -6.42 16.60 -18.48
CA GLU A 619 -7.90 16.63 -18.50
C GLU A 619 -8.52 15.59 -17.57
N GLU A 620 -7.88 14.42 -17.48
CA GLU A 620 -8.27 13.36 -16.55
C GLU A 620 -7.94 13.76 -15.11
N ASN A 621 -6.72 14.24 -14.85
CA ASN A 621 -6.25 14.67 -13.53
C ASN A 621 -7.07 15.84 -12.97
N ALA A 622 -7.56 16.73 -13.82
CA ALA A 622 -8.42 17.86 -13.38
C ALA A 622 -9.73 17.41 -12.72
N LYS A 623 -10.11 16.12 -12.87
CA LYS A 623 -11.29 15.50 -12.24
C LYS A 623 -10.93 14.50 -11.13
N ASP A 624 -9.71 14.56 -10.60
CA ASP A 624 -9.22 13.70 -9.53
C ASP A 624 -8.99 14.48 -8.24
N ASN A 625 -9.56 14.02 -7.12
CA ASN A 625 -9.44 14.71 -5.83
C ASN A 625 -8.03 14.65 -5.27
N GLY A 626 -7.28 13.56 -5.51
CA GLY A 626 -5.89 13.41 -5.11
C GLY A 626 -4.98 14.40 -5.83
N HIS A 627 -5.16 14.56 -7.14
CA HIS A 627 -4.44 15.56 -7.92
C HIS A 627 -4.65 16.99 -7.37
N TRP A 628 -5.89 17.34 -7.06
CA TRP A 628 -6.17 18.65 -6.47
C TRP A 628 -5.55 18.82 -5.10
N LEU A 629 -5.49 17.76 -4.30
CA LEU A 629 -4.78 17.78 -3.02
C LEU A 629 -3.31 18.17 -3.20
N ASP A 630 -2.60 17.56 -4.15
CA ASP A 630 -1.20 17.86 -4.46
C ASP A 630 -1.01 19.31 -4.96
N ILE A 631 -1.91 19.78 -5.83
CA ILE A 631 -1.93 21.18 -6.30
C ILE A 631 -2.07 22.15 -5.13
N LEU A 632 -3.02 21.90 -4.23
CA LEU A 632 -3.31 22.77 -3.10
C LEU A 632 -2.20 22.77 -2.05
N SER A 633 -1.64 21.61 -1.72
CA SER A 633 -0.51 21.49 -0.82
C SER A 633 0.71 22.23 -1.38
N THR A 634 1.02 22.04 -2.65
CA THR A 634 2.10 22.78 -3.33
C THR A 634 1.87 24.30 -3.31
N TYR A 635 0.66 24.74 -3.64
CA TYR A 635 0.33 26.17 -3.63
C TYR A 635 0.44 26.80 -2.24
N VAL A 636 -0.08 26.12 -1.22
CA VAL A 636 -0.08 26.65 0.16
C VAL A 636 1.33 26.68 0.75
N ASN A 637 2.17 25.68 0.44
CA ASN A 637 3.52 25.58 1.00
C ASN A 637 4.56 26.42 0.26
N TYR A 638 4.44 26.54 -1.06
CA TYR A 638 5.48 27.14 -1.91
C TYR A 638 5.00 28.33 -2.75
N GLY A 639 3.69 28.62 -2.76
CA GLY A 639 3.11 29.70 -3.56
C GLY A 639 3.14 29.43 -5.08
N VAL A 640 3.33 28.18 -5.49
CA VAL A 640 3.45 27.76 -6.90
C VAL A 640 2.16 27.11 -7.38
N ASP A 641 1.60 27.67 -8.44
CA ASP A 641 0.40 27.16 -9.12
C ASP A 641 0.80 26.22 -10.25
N PHE A 642 0.69 24.91 -10.02
CA PHE A 642 0.96 23.90 -11.04
C PHE A 642 -0.26 23.61 -11.94
N GLN A 643 -1.42 24.21 -11.68
CA GLN A 643 -2.64 23.96 -12.44
C GLN A 643 -2.83 24.95 -13.60
N THR A 644 -2.78 26.25 -13.31
CA THR A 644 -3.24 27.27 -14.26
C THR A 644 -2.37 27.36 -15.51
N GLY A 645 -1.05 27.29 -15.36
CA GLY A 645 -0.08 27.38 -16.47
C GLY A 645 0.26 26.07 -17.16
N TYR A 646 -0.28 24.92 -16.71
CA TYR A 646 0.18 23.60 -17.17
C TYR A 646 0.02 23.39 -18.68
N LYS A 647 -1.16 23.64 -19.24
CA LYS A 647 -1.40 23.48 -20.68
C LYS A 647 -0.50 24.38 -21.53
N GLN A 648 -0.24 25.60 -21.06
CA GLN A 648 0.68 26.51 -21.74
C GLN A 648 2.12 26.00 -21.69
N ALA A 649 2.56 25.51 -20.53
CA ALA A 649 3.88 24.92 -20.36
C ALA A 649 4.08 23.70 -21.30
N VAL A 650 3.10 22.80 -21.37
CA VAL A 650 3.14 21.64 -22.29
C VAL A 650 3.20 22.12 -23.75
N ASN A 651 2.39 23.08 -24.16
CA ASN A 651 2.41 23.61 -25.53
C ASN A 651 3.73 24.28 -25.90
N SER A 652 4.45 24.83 -24.92
CA SER A 652 5.76 25.49 -25.11
C SER A 652 6.93 24.51 -25.25
N LEU A 653 6.73 23.21 -25.04
CA LEU A 653 7.77 22.20 -25.23
C LEU A 653 8.24 22.17 -26.70
N THR A 654 9.55 22.14 -26.89
CA THR A 654 10.19 21.93 -28.19
C THR A 654 11.36 20.95 -28.07
N PRO A 655 11.77 20.28 -29.17
CA PRO A 655 12.93 19.43 -29.18
C PRO A 655 14.18 20.09 -28.61
N GLU A 656 14.41 21.37 -28.94
CA GLU A 656 15.58 22.15 -28.53
C GLU A 656 15.56 22.42 -27.01
N ARG A 657 14.41 22.73 -26.45
CA ARG A 657 14.26 22.94 -24.99
C ARG A 657 14.58 21.66 -24.21
N ILE A 658 14.06 20.51 -24.66
CA ILE A 658 14.31 19.21 -24.03
C ILE A 658 15.78 18.83 -24.16
N ALA A 659 16.38 19.01 -25.35
CA ALA A 659 17.81 18.74 -25.55
C ALA A 659 18.69 19.63 -24.66
N ALA A 660 18.39 20.92 -24.56
CA ALA A 660 19.11 21.86 -23.69
C ALA A 660 18.98 21.49 -22.21
N TYR A 661 17.82 21.06 -21.77
CA TYR A 661 17.59 20.57 -20.40
C TYR A 661 18.45 19.33 -20.11
N LEU A 662 18.39 18.30 -20.96
CA LEU A 662 19.18 17.08 -20.80
C LEU A 662 20.69 17.36 -20.83
N LYS A 663 21.13 18.29 -21.69
CA LYS A 663 22.52 18.75 -21.72
C LYS A 663 22.93 19.41 -20.41
N SER A 664 22.09 20.29 -19.84
CA SER A 664 22.35 20.95 -18.57
C SER A 664 22.40 19.95 -17.41
N LEU A 665 21.48 18.99 -17.37
CA LEU A 665 21.43 17.93 -16.36
C LEU A 665 22.70 17.06 -16.41
N SER A 666 23.09 16.60 -17.59
CA SER A 666 24.32 15.82 -17.76
C SER A 666 25.58 16.60 -17.39
N ALA A 667 25.61 17.91 -17.66
CA ALA A 667 26.76 18.78 -17.37
C ALA A 667 26.84 19.18 -15.87
N ALA A 668 25.78 18.97 -15.10
CA ALA A 668 25.75 19.31 -13.67
C ALA A 668 26.74 18.50 -12.83
N GLY A 669 27.17 17.33 -13.31
CA GLY A 669 28.18 16.50 -12.66
C GLY A 669 27.69 15.82 -11.37
N ASN A 670 26.38 15.68 -11.18
CA ASN A 670 25.75 14.98 -10.07
C ASN A 670 25.06 13.73 -10.59
N HIS A 671 25.82 12.63 -10.69
CA HIS A 671 25.39 11.40 -11.31
C HIS A 671 25.78 10.18 -10.46
N ALA A 672 24.82 9.44 -9.99
CA ALA A 672 25.04 8.14 -9.34
C ALA A 672 24.60 7.02 -10.31
N SER A 673 25.50 6.06 -10.55
CA SER A 673 25.27 4.92 -11.42
C SER A 673 25.52 3.62 -10.67
N VAL A 674 24.58 2.69 -10.71
CA VAL A 674 24.69 1.38 -10.07
C VAL A 674 24.40 0.29 -11.07
N VAL A 675 25.30 -0.69 -11.20
CA VAL A 675 25.14 -1.85 -12.07
C VAL A 675 25.44 -3.12 -11.29
N MET A 676 24.46 -4.02 -11.24
CA MET A 676 24.62 -5.37 -10.70
C MET A 676 24.65 -6.38 -11.82
N THR A 677 25.55 -7.35 -11.72
CA THR A 677 25.66 -8.47 -12.67
C THR A 677 25.75 -9.80 -11.94
N PRO A 678 25.42 -10.94 -12.60
CA PRO A 678 25.71 -12.24 -12.03
C PRO A 678 27.22 -12.46 -11.93
N GLN A 679 27.65 -13.15 -10.88
CA GLN A 679 29.04 -13.59 -10.77
C GLN A 679 29.26 -14.78 -11.72
N LYS A 680 30.31 -14.71 -12.53
CA LYS A 680 30.69 -15.80 -13.43
C LYS A 680 31.17 -17.02 -12.69
#